data_757cb956d84c80a0bf3ae782351cfda5
#
_entry.id   757cb956d84c80a0bf3ae782351cfda5
#
_cell.length_a   1.000
_cell.length_b   1.000
_cell.length_c   1.000
_cell.angle_alpha   90.00
_cell.angle_beta   90.00
_cell.angle_gamma   90.00
#
_symmetry.space_group_name_H-M   'P 1'
#
loop_
_entity.id
_entity.type
_entity.pdbx_description
1 polymer ?
#
loop_
_entity_poly.entity_id
_entity_poly.type
_entity_poly.pdbx_seq_one_letter_code
_entity_poly.pdbx_strand_id
1 'polypeptide(L)'
;MSLISIVPALIRDCLSGCAGSSHYESHTEMVLSDVLSQNNCRSYVEQSRELRSVFAEAELSLLPPVRGHTHGVSAAARSSASAFIDALAPSVGQRAVYIQGSSADQRRGRVYTRHYRWGKDLNVDPRQVEKQENDLTAMIDVDYHMDMPNHLARNFKPIVLYTLQPSKAGSSTGEYKYCFDAEGNVKYFVSGGGQYEHRLWNWQGDSVSASRNWCCCIPVTYSVYAIERKQVDADHQIILVAPLAKYRGVYGWLAMMRAKTSRLRRLNPVDGSFVRILTNGPQGMTISTSKIGGYLSANIPVSVDEAIASAAVTTSKITHATVKAKMAQEQCETTGSEILLEYHLRGCPKVERVDVVDAVRSFQWVKNYQDYEPEKPSMVAFMSPIVDGAFVPDSCLNNDKRMVKERIEKLKKPSKAPTRFLIDVMTDFVNEFKRQCGTLEPVSNEEVYKRQGKPSQRRILDEAQHGVSNDKTSSFQKNEAYLNVNDPRAISIINGVDKMDYSAFIYALADALKNFEWYAFSKKPKDLAERVATICELAMSHVDLTDFSRMDGRVNELARYLERLLMLGLFRAIYHLTLMKLMKSQHGLRGKTKHGVAYNSGYARASGSPETSAFNTVLNAFIAYFAFRMTSKEGRWMTHGEAWDSLGVYGGDDGMTPDVDGKAAEKAAVMMGQKLTSERVCRGKPGVTFLARHYGPDVWFGDSNSCCDILRQSSKFHVTVRLSSKITPEIKLKEKAFAFSLTDSNTPVIGEFVTRVLELYPLKTRQFKNHLNIWAVELDNRYQYRNDKADWMEDLVMKQMPTFNLESFRQWLKTATRETIFEIPCFGEQPSPNPKEGLVAVDGDFIETVEEKKPIINEQVVETIKTYVEEKERYNKKHYRTRKTNTWKGHNQQNGTAKQRVRNPSRNEK
;
A
#
# COMPACT_ATOMS: atom_id res chain seq x y z
N MET A 1 -29.62 42.64 -9.21
CA MET A 1 -30.11 41.31 -9.71
C MET A 1 -30.59 40.50 -8.53
N SER A 2 -31.79 39.95 -8.60
CA SER A 2 -32.35 39.15 -7.52
C SER A 2 -31.59 37.81 -7.40
N LEU A 3 -31.51 37.27 -6.19
CA LEU A 3 -30.97 35.94 -5.88
C LEU A 3 -31.47 34.85 -6.84
N ILE A 4 -32.65 35.04 -7.42
CA ILE A 4 -33.33 34.11 -8.35
C ILE A 4 -32.65 34.02 -9.71
N SER A 5 -31.89 35.02 -10.18
CA SER A 5 -31.21 34.99 -11.49
C SER A 5 -29.81 34.40 -11.43
N ILE A 6 -29.19 34.38 -10.25
CA ILE A 6 -27.81 33.83 -10.04
C ILE A 6 -27.82 32.32 -9.84
N VAL A 7 -28.85 31.80 -9.14
CA VAL A 7 -28.96 30.36 -8.87
C VAL A 7 -29.08 29.51 -10.15
N PRO A 8 -29.89 29.87 -11.16
CA PRO A 8 -29.95 29.10 -12.39
C PRO A 8 -28.65 29.11 -13.22
N ALA A 9 -27.91 30.20 -13.18
CA ALA A 9 -26.60 30.26 -13.86
C ALA A 9 -25.58 29.34 -13.19
N LEU A 10 -25.49 29.37 -11.86
CA LEU A 10 -24.63 28.50 -11.08
C LEU A 10 -25.02 27.01 -11.21
N ILE A 11 -26.31 26.69 -11.26
CA ILE A 11 -26.80 25.32 -11.48
C ILE A 11 -26.52 24.86 -12.92
N ARG A 12 -26.71 25.70 -13.92
CA ARG A 12 -26.44 25.39 -15.33
C ARG A 12 -24.97 25.05 -15.53
N ASP A 13 -24.08 25.80 -14.93
CA ASP A 13 -22.65 25.59 -15.03
C ASP A 13 -22.16 24.37 -14.21
N CYS A 14 -22.84 24.06 -13.07
CA CYS A 14 -22.60 22.81 -12.33
C CYS A 14 -23.01 21.57 -13.15
N LEU A 15 -24.04 21.68 -13.97
CA LEU A 15 -24.53 20.58 -14.81
C LEU A 15 -23.76 20.44 -16.12
N SER A 16 -23.17 21.51 -16.65
CA SER A 16 -22.45 21.50 -17.92
C SER A 16 -21.02 20.93 -17.85
N GLY A 17 -20.47 20.71 -16.65
CA GLY A 17 -19.36 19.80 -16.37
C GLY A 17 -18.01 20.05 -17.08
N CYS A 18 -17.87 21.04 -17.94
CA CYS A 18 -16.70 21.22 -18.78
C CYS A 18 -16.47 22.67 -19.19
N ALA A 19 -15.89 23.45 -18.29
CA ALA A 19 -15.28 24.69 -18.74
C ALA A 19 -13.79 24.69 -18.35
N GLY A 20 -12.92 25.02 -19.27
CA GLY A 20 -11.48 25.15 -19.03
C GLY A 20 -11.20 26.25 -17.99
N SER A 21 -9.98 26.27 -17.47
CA SER A 21 -9.53 27.16 -16.39
C SER A 21 -9.79 28.65 -16.69
N SER A 22 -9.60 29.09 -17.93
CA SER A 22 -9.82 30.48 -18.36
C SER A 22 -11.28 30.92 -18.29
N HIS A 23 -12.21 30.01 -18.56
CA HIS A 23 -13.67 30.27 -18.44
C HIS A 23 -14.10 30.36 -16.98
N TYR A 24 -13.45 29.65 -16.07
CA TYR A 24 -13.75 29.70 -14.66
C TYR A 24 -13.30 31.03 -14.03
N GLU A 25 -12.13 31.55 -14.39
CA GLU A 25 -11.66 32.82 -13.90
C GLU A 25 -12.55 33.99 -14.36
N SER A 26 -12.89 34.07 -15.64
CA SER A 26 -13.76 35.12 -16.18
C SER A 26 -15.18 35.05 -15.63
N HIS A 27 -15.75 33.86 -15.46
CA HIS A 27 -17.08 33.65 -14.89
C HIS A 27 -17.09 33.93 -13.37
N THR A 28 -16.04 33.58 -12.69
CA THR A 28 -15.86 33.88 -11.27
C THR A 28 -15.74 35.39 -11.07
N GLU A 29 -15.03 36.11 -11.90
CA GLU A 29 -14.93 37.55 -11.86
C GLU A 29 -16.28 38.24 -12.10
N MET A 30 -17.09 37.76 -13.03
CA MET A 30 -18.39 38.32 -13.38
C MET A 30 -19.44 38.11 -12.27
N VAL A 31 -19.50 36.91 -11.69
CA VAL A 31 -20.37 36.61 -10.54
C VAL A 31 -19.91 37.33 -9.28
N LEU A 32 -18.64 37.55 -9.15
CA LEU A 32 -18.01 38.27 -8.05
C LEU A 32 -18.33 39.75 -8.04
N SER A 33 -18.31 40.42 -9.21
CA SER A 33 -18.63 41.84 -9.29
C SER A 33 -20.02 42.13 -8.70
N ASP A 34 -20.96 41.22 -8.88
CA ASP A 34 -22.33 41.38 -8.40
C ASP A 34 -22.50 41.03 -6.90
N VAL A 35 -21.76 40.04 -6.39
CA VAL A 35 -21.80 39.68 -4.96
C VAL A 35 -20.91 40.57 -4.10
N LEU A 36 -19.83 41.08 -4.62
CA LEU A 36 -18.91 41.96 -3.91
C LEU A 36 -19.45 43.40 -3.78
N SER A 37 -20.28 43.84 -4.72
CA SER A 37 -20.98 45.12 -4.62
C SER A 37 -21.88 45.23 -3.39
N GLN A 38 -22.33 44.11 -2.84
CA GLN A 38 -23.17 44.03 -1.65
C GLN A 38 -22.40 43.93 -0.31
N ASN A 39 -21.08 43.78 -0.32
CA ASN A 39 -20.30 43.42 0.89
C ASN A 39 -18.98 44.18 1.14
N ASN A 40 -18.74 45.31 0.56
CA ASN A 40 -17.50 46.10 0.69
C ASN A 40 -16.18 45.34 0.35
N CYS A 41 -16.24 44.20 -0.26
CA CYS A 41 -15.05 43.44 -0.65
C CYS A 41 -14.50 43.85 -2.01
N ARG A 42 -15.26 44.66 -2.77
CA ARG A 42 -14.86 45.13 -4.11
C ARG A 42 -13.57 45.95 -4.08
N SER A 43 -13.45 46.80 -3.08
CA SER A 43 -12.24 47.64 -2.89
C SER A 43 -10.98 46.79 -2.69
N TYR A 44 -11.07 45.67 -1.95
CA TYR A 44 -9.89 44.81 -1.73
C TYR A 44 -9.48 44.04 -2.98
N VAL A 45 -10.41 43.69 -3.85
CA VAL A 45 -10.12 43.00 -5.12
C VAL A 45 -9.49 43.98 -6.11
N GLU A 46 -10.03 45.22 -6.19
CA GLU A 46 -9.46 46.27 -7.05
C GLU A 46 -8.06 46.68 -6.61
N GLN A 47 -7.84 46.93 -5.32
CA GLN A 47 -6.53 47.17 -4.74
C GLN A 47 -5.57 45.98 -5.00
N SER A 48 -6.07 44.77 -4.94
CA SER A 48 -5.26 43.59 -5.20
C SER A 48 -4.83 43.45 -6.66
N ARG A 49 -5.63 43.91 -7.61
CA ARG A 49 -5.24 43.96 -9.04
C ARG A 49 -4.10 44.93 -9.27
N GLU A 50 -4.21 46.14 -8.72
CA GLU A 50 -3.16 47.14 -8.81
C GLU A 50 -1.87 46.65 -8.15
N LEU A 51 -1.99 46.09 -6.93
CA LEU A 51 -0.85 45.53 -6.19
C LEU A 51 -0.15 44.39 -6.95
N ARG A 52 -0.92 43.52 -7.62
CA ARG A 52 -0.37 42.43 -8.45
C ARG A 52 0.43 42.99 -9.64
N SER A 53 -0.11 43.98 -10.33
CA SER A 53 0.60 44.63 -11.46
C SER A 53 1.91 45.24 -10.99
N VAL A 54 1.86 46.04 -9.94
CA VAL A 54 3.06 46.68 -9.37
C VAL A 54 4.04 45.65 -8.81
N PHE A 55 3.54 44.57 -8.18
CA PHE A 55 4.40 43.50 -7.69
C PHE A 55 5.11 42.77 -8.85
N ALA A 56 4.42 42.51 -9.97
CA ALA A 56 5.01 41.89 -11.13
C ALA A 56 6.14 42.72 -11.75
N GLU A 57 5.94 44.04 -11.85
CA GLU A 57 6.89 45.00 -12.47
C GLU A 57 8.04 45.41 -11.52
N ALA A 58 7.83 45.40 -10.20
CA ALA A 58 8.83 45.79 -9.23
C ALA A 58 10.09 44.91 -9.29
N GLU A 59 11.26 45.54 -9.33
CA GLU A 59 12.53 44.82 -9.31
C GLU A 59 12.94 44.50 -7.86
N LEU A 60 13.46 43.29 -7.67
CA LEU A 60 14.04 42.86 -6.39
C LEU A 60 15.55 43.14 -6.39
N SER A 61 15.98 44.11 -5.62
CA SER A 61 17.40 44.37 -5.39
C SER A 61 17.93 43.47 -4.28
N LEU A 62 18.84 42.58 -4.63
CA LEU A 62 19.49 41.70 -3.65
C LEU A 62 20.64 42.45 -2.95
N LEU A 63 20.58 42.50 -1.64
CA LEU A 63 21.65 43.11 -0.82
C LEU A 63 22.82 42.11 -0.70
N PRO A 64 24.08 42.58 -0.67
CA PRO A 64 25.23 41.69 -0.50
C PRO A 64 25.22 41.02 0.88
N PRO A 65 25.81 39.83 1.03
CA PRO A 65 25.98 39.18 2.31
C PRO A 65 26.71 40.05 3.32
N VAL A 66 26.27 40.06 4.57
CA VAL A 66 26.87 40.84 5.64
C VAL A 66 28.22 40.22 6.05
N ARG A 67 29.32 40.91 5.81
CA ARG A 67 30.67 40.41 6.15
C ARG A 67 30.84 40.28 7.67
N GLY A 68 31.45 39.16 8.08
CA GLY A 68 31.71 38.87 9.50
C GLY A 68 30.52 38.42 10.33
N HIS A 69 29.36 38.20 9.71
CA HIS A 69 28.18 37.69 10.37
C HIS A 69 27.99 36.18 10.03
N THR A 70 27.81 35.36 11.03
CA THR A 70 27.65 33.90 10.85
C THR A 70 26.43 33.51 10.00
N HIS A 71 25.49 34.46 9.82
CA HIS A 71 24.25 34.27 9.02
C HIS A 71 24.15 35.32 7.92
N GLY A 72 25.27 35.69 7.31
CA GLY A 72 25.35 36.86 6.40
C GLY A 72 24.43 36.77 5.20
N VAL A 73 24.30 35.57 4.57
CA VAL A 73 23.43 35.38 3.42
C VAL A 73 21.96 35.40 3.84
N SER A 74 21.59 34.73 4.90
CA SER A 74 20.23 34.71 5.45
C SER A 74 19.79 36.13 5.91
N ALA A 75 20.68 36.87 6.57
CA ALA A 75 20.39 38.23 6.99
C ALA A 75 20.21 39.16 5.78
N ALA A 76 21.03 39.01 4.74
CA ALA A 76 20.94 39.78 3.50
C ALA A 76 19.64 39.48 2.75
N ALA A 77 19.26 38.19 2.61
CA ALA A 77 18.02 37.80 1.97
C ALA A 77 16.78 38.37 2.66
N ARG A 78 16.71 38.28 4.00
CA ARG A 78 15.64 38.92 4.80
C ARG A 78 15.63 40.43 4.67
N SER A 79 16.78 41.04 4.62
CA SER A 79 16.90 42.49 4.45
C SER A 79 16.47 42.94 3.05
N SER A 80 16.83 42.16 2.02
CA SER A 80 16.37 42.39 0.65
C SER A 80 14.86 42.28 0.52
N ALA A 81 14.27 41.23 1.10
CA ALA A 81 12.83 41.03 1.13
C ALA A 81 12.10 42.14 1.88
N SER A 82 12.67 42.58 3.01
CA SER A 82 12.11 43.66 3.78
C SER A 82 12.18 45.01 3.03
N ALA A 83 13.30 45.32 2.38
CA ALA A 83 13.45 46.54 1.57
C ALA A 83 12.47 46.55 0.38
N PHE A 84 12.28 45.41 -0.25
CA PHE A 84 11.29 45.21 -1.33
C PHE A 84 9.86 45.52 -0.85
N ILE A 85 9.45 44.96 0.29
CA ILE A 85 8.12 45.16 0.86
C ILE A 85 7.93 46.63 1.31
N ASP A 86 8.95 47.22 1.92
CA ASP A 86 8.94 48.64 2.36
C ASP A 86 8.85 49.62 1.18
N ALA A 87 9.33 49.23 -0.01
CA ALA A 87 9.18 50.01 -1.24
C ALA A 87 7.84 49.76 -1.94
N LEU A 88 7.36 48.51 -1.93
CA LEU A 88 6.12 48.08 -2.59
C LEU A 88 4.88 48.71 -1.94
N ALA A 89 4.77 48.71 -0.63
CA ALA A 89 3.56 49.17 0.04
C ALA A 89 3.23 50.64 -0.24
N PRO A 90 4.17 51.61 -0.12
CA PRO A 90 3.89 52.98 -0.45
C PRO A 90 3.59 53.24 -1.93
N SER A 91 4.14 52.41 -2.86
CA SER A 91 3.89 52.58 -4.30
C SER A 91 2.44 52.33 -4.70
N VAL A 92 1.69 51.62 -3.87
CA VAL A 92 0.24 51.43 -4.04
C VAL A 92 -0.58 52.16 -2.97
N GLY A 93 -0.01 53.17 -2.32
CA GLY A 93 -0.69 53.96 -1.30
C GLY A 93 -1.01 53.21 0.00
N GLN A 94 -0.29 52.13 0.28
CA GLN A 94 -0.50 51.28 1.44
C GLN A 94 0.62 51.43 2.48
N ARG A 95 0.33 51.03 3.71
CA ARG A 95 1.30 50.96 4.80
C ARG A 95 1.63 49.52 5.10
N ALA A 96 2.91 49.12 5.08
CA ALA A 96 3.33 47.79 5.46
C ALA A 96 3.23 47.58 6.99
N VAL A 97 2.44 46.61 7.39
CA VAL A 97 2.26 46.20 8.80
C VAL A 97 2.81 44.78 8.99
N TYR A 98 3.91 44.72 9.73
CA TYR A 98 4.63 43.45 9.92
C TYR A 98 4.05 42.63 11.07
N ILE A 99 3.89 41.33 10.83
CA ILE A 99 3.70 40.34 11.90
C ILE A 99 5.09 40.02 12.46
N GLN A 100 5.28 40.28 13.74
CA GLN A 100 6.60 40.28 14.36
C GLN A 100 7.11 38.85 14.59
N GLY A 101 8.31 38.55 14.07
CA GLY A 101 9.04 37.31 14.28
C GLY A 101 10.17 37.39 15.31
N SER A 102 10.85 38.51 15.45
CA SER A 102 11.97 38.67 16.38
C SER A 102 12.11 40.09 16.93
N SER A 103 12.73 40.22 18.12
CA SER A 103 13.01 41.52 18.76
C SER A 103 13.99 42.36 17.98
N ALA A 104 14.81 41.82 17.11
CA ALA A 104 15.75 42.55 16.28
C ALA A 104 15.05 43.41 15.22
N ASP A 105 13.88 43.02 14.78
CA ASP A 105 13.10 43.75 13.76
C ASP A 105 12.43 45.02 14.33
N GLN A 106 12.14 45.04 15.63
CA GLN A 106 11.57 46.24 16.29
C GLN A 106 12.42 47.49 16.19
N ARG A 107 13.75 47.32 16.09
CA ARG A 107 14.70 48.45 16.05
C ARG A 107 14.69 49.22 14.74
N ARG A 108 13.95 48.78 13.74
CA ARG A 108 13.91 49.36 12.38
C ARG A 108 12.78 50.37 12.16
N GLY A 109 12.06 50.75 13.21
CA GLY A 109 10.96 51.71 13.12
C GLY A 109 9.73 51.26 12.36
N ARG A 110 9.59 49.93 12.14
CA ARG A 110 8.46 49.34 11.43
C ARG A 110 7.23 49.20 12.30
N VAL A 111 6.07 49.18 11.69
CA VAL A 111 4.80 48.93 12.37
C VAL A 111 4.58 47.41 12.54
N TYR A 112 4.44 46.96 13.76
CA TYR A 112 4.24 45.53 14.06
C TYR A 112 2.90 45.31 14.74
N THR A 113 2.28 44.17 14.44
CA THR A 113 1.01 43.82 15.04
C THR A 113 1.17 43.14 16.39
N ARG A 114 1.99 42.10 16.49
CA ARG A 114 2.20 41.32 17.72
C ARG A 114 3.38 40.37 17.62
N HIS A 115 3.98 40.04 18.76
CA HIS A 115 4.84 38.88 18.91
C HIS A 115 4.05 37.56 18.78
N TYR A 116 4.56 36.64 17.97
CA TYR A 116 4.16 35.25 18.07
C TYR A 116 5.18 34.48 18.96
N ARG A 117 4.73 33.39 19.58
CA ARG A 117 5.61 32.52 20.38
C ARG A 117 6.13 31.37 19.52
N TRP A 118 7.44 31.17 19.56
CA TRP A 118 8.07 30.04 18.89
C TRP A 118 7.41 28.69 19.25
N GLY A 119 7.19 27.86 18.23
CA GLY A 119 6.63 26.50 18.40
C GLY A 119 5.13 26.43 18.58
N LYS A 120 4.39 27.51 18.37
CA LYS A 120 2.91 27.48 18.38
C LYS A 120 2.36 28.18 17.16
N ASP A 121 1.47 27.49 16.43
CA ASP A 121 0.62 28.11 15.40
C ASP A 121 -0.36 29.06 16.09
N LEU A 122 -0.08 30.34 16.07
CA LEU A 122 -0.91 31.34 16.71
C LEU A 122 -1.65 32.16 15.67
N ASN A 123 -2.96 32.26 15.85
CA ASN A 123 -3.74 33.34 15.24
C ASN A 123 -3.26 34.68 15.84
N VAL A 124 -2.68 35.53 15.01
CA VAL A 124 -2.22 36.84 15.46
C VAL A 124 -3.42 37.70 15.84
N ASP A 125 -3.44 38.13 17.07
CA ASP A 125 -4.42 39.10 17.54
C ASP A 125 -3.94 40.50 17.17
N PRO A 126 -4.61 41.19 16.26
CA PRO A 126 -4.19 42.51 15.79
C PRO A 126 -4.56 43.66 16.72
N ARG A 127 -4.98 43.37 17.96
CA ARG A 127 -5.44 44.42 18.91
C ARG A 127 -4.39 45.44 19.32
N GLN A 128 -3.12 45.22 19.01
CA GLN A 128 -2.03 46.09 19.43
C GLN A 128 -1.63 47.15 18.39
N VAL A 129 -2.22 47.08 17.19
CA VAL A 129 -1.97 48.08 16.13
C VAL A 129 -3.32 48.58 15.64
N GLU A 130 -3.49 49.90 15.63
CA GLU A 130 -4.67 50.51 15.02
C GLU A 130 -4.68 50.21 13.53
N LYS A 131 -5.66 49.39 13.11
CA LYS A 131 -5.78 48.91 11.73
C LYS A 131 -6.34 50.02 10.87
N GLN A 132 -5.61 50.34 9.80
CA GLN A 132 -6.13 51.14 8.72
C GLN A 132 -6.68 50.27 7.60
N GLU A 133 -7.66 50.75 6.85
CA GLU A 133 -8.25 49.99 5.76
C GLU A 133 -7.22 49.58 4.70
N ASN A 134 -6.23 50.40 4.47
CA ASN A 134 -5.20 50.23 3.47
C ASN A 134 -3.90 49.60 3.99
N ASP A 135 -3.95 48.83 5.05
CA ASP A 135 -2.75 48.14 5.56
C ASP A 135 -2.45 46.88 4.73
N LEU A 136 -1.20 46.81 4.23
CA LEU A 136 -0.62 45.61 3.63
C LEU A 136 0.06 44.79 4.72
N THR A 137 -0.40 43.55 4.93
CA THR A 137 0.22 42.65 5.90
C THR A 137 1.52 42.10 5.35
N ALA A 138 2.61 42.24 6.12
CA ALA A 138 3.93 41.74 5.78
C ALA A 138 4.39 40.66 6.77
N MET A 139 5.00 39.58 6.27
CA MET A 139 5.53 38.48 7.05
C MET A 139 6.93 38.10 6.58
N ILE A 140 7.88 37.98 7.50
CA ILE A 140 9.25 37.56 7.22
C ILE A 140 9.57 36.34 8.05
N ASP A 141 9.62 35.15 7.44
CA ASP A 141 9.87 33.86 8.09
C ASP A 141 8.94 33.57 9.27
N VAL A 142 7.65 33.85 9.11
CA VAL A 142 6.64 33.73 10.18
C VAL A 142 5.47 32.81 9.81
N ASP A 143 5.16 32.69 8.54
CA ASP A 143 3.97 32.02 8.04
C ASP A 143 3.90 30.54 8.50
N TYR A 144 5.03 29.83 8.57
CA TYR A 144 5.06 28.44 9.02
C TYR A 144 4.76 28.25 10.52
N HIS A 145 4.81 29.31 11.33
CA HIS A 145 4.39 29.33 12.73
C HIS A 145 2.92 29.70 12.92
N MET A 146 2.20 30.03 11.84
CA MET A 146 0.82 30.49 11.89
C MET A 146 -0.14 29.48 11.27
N ASP A 147 -1.39 29.52 11.71
CA ASP A 147 -2.50 28.86 11.01
C ASP A 147 -2.95 29.76 9.83
N MET A 148 -2.21 29.68 8.73
CA MET A 148 -2.45 30.50 7.54
C MET A 148 -3.83 30.30 6.92
N PRO A 149 -4.40 29.07 6.81
CA PRO A 149 -5.77 28.89 6.33
C PRO A 149 -6.80 29.66 7.15
N ASN A 150 -6.69 29.63 8.47
CA ASN A 150 -7.60 30.36 9.35
C ASN A 150 -7.36 31.89 9.27
N HIS A 151 -6.11 32.31 9.16
CA HIS A 151 -5.75 33.71 8.96
C HIS A 151 -6.37 34.25 7.65
N LEU A 152 -6.21 33.56 6.53
CA LEU A 152 -6.77 33.93 5.23
C LEU A 152 -8.32 33.89 5.26
N ALA A 153 -8.90 32.87 5.86
CA ALA A 153 -10.37 32.75 5.95
C ALA A 153 -11.02 33.91 6.72
N ARG A 154 -10.31 34.48 7.70
CA ARG A 154 -10.79 35.62 8.51
C ARG A 154 -10.47 36.98 7.93
N ASN A 155 -9.27 37.12 7.37
CA ASN A 155 -8.73 38.41 6.91
C ASN A 155 -8.63 38.39 5.38
N PHE A 156 -9.67 38.89 4.70
CA PHE A 156 -9.67 39.01 3.25
C PHE A 156 -8.90 40.27 2.82
N LYS A 157 -7.59 40.25 3.04
CA LYS A 157 -6.65 41.33 2.71
C LYS A 157 -5.41 40.78 2.03
N PRO A 158 -4.71 41.58 1.20
CA PRO A 158 -3.45 41.14 0.62
C PRO A 158 -2.38 40.95 1.70
N ILE A 159 -1.53 39.94 1.47
CA ILE A 159 -0.39 39.61 2.33
C ILE A 159 0.83 39.45 1.46
N VAL A 160 1.94 40.05 1.86
CA VAL A 160 3.25 39.79 1.27
C VAL A 160 4.11 39.07 2.29
N LEU A 161 4.64 37.93 1.91
CA LEU A 161 5.44 37.10 2.80
C LEU A 161 6.78 36.73 2.16
N TYR A 162 7.82 36.62 2.97
CA TYR A 162 9.08 36.01 2.65
C TYR A 162 9.16 34.70 3.41
N THR A 163 9.37 33.60 2.68
CA THR A 163 9.31 32.25 3.27
C THR A 163 10.23 31.28 2.56
N LEU A 164 10.59 30.20 3.26
CA LEU A 164 11.31 29.06 2.72
C LEU A 164 10.37 28.23 1.83
N GLN A 165 10.71 28.12 0.55
CA GLN A 165 10.03 27.27 -0.42
C GLN A 165 11.09 26.51 -1.21
N PRO A 166 11.55 25.36 -0.71
CA PRO A 166 12.62 24.58 -1.34
C PRO A 166 12.31 24.22 -2.78
N SER A 167 13.21 24.52 -3.70
CA SER A 167 13.09 24.25 -5.13
C SER A 167 13.87 23.01 -5.57
N LYS A 168 14.78 22.49 -4.75
CA LYS A 168 15.66 21.33 -5.05
C LYS A 168 15.69 20.35 -3.90
N ALA A 169 16.13 19.13 -4.20
CA ALA A 169 16.35 18.11 -3.21
C ALA A 169 17.54 18.44 -2.32
N GLY A 170 17.29 18.75 -1.08
CA GLY A 170 18.29 19.01 -0.09
C GLY A 170 19.27 20.12 -0.47
N SER A 171 19.46 21.09 0.34
CA SER A 171 20.50 22.09 0.11
C SER A 171 21.86 21.42 0.29
N SER A 172 22.61 21.38 -0.78
CA SER A 172 23.98 20.86 -0.75
C SER A 172 25.04 21.95 -0.73
N THR A 173 24.64 23.20 -0.97
CA THR A 173 25.56 24.31 -1.13
C THR A 173 25.05 25.51 -0.39
N GLY A 174 25.91 26.16 0.34
CA GLY A 174 25.61 27.39 1.06
C GLY A 174 25.38 27.19 2.56
N GLU A 175 24.81 28.20 3.19
CA GLU A 175 24.60 28.25 4.64
C GLU A 175 23.50 27.29 5.15
N TYR A 176 22.65 26.81 4.25
CA TYR A 176 21.51 25.96 4.62
C TYR A 176 21.71 24.52 4.16
N LYS A 177 21.65 23.61 5.11
CA LYS A 177 21.51 22.17 4.82
C LYS A 177 20.17 21.74 5.37
N TYR A 178 19.24 21.35 4.52
CA TYR A 178 17.93 20.91 4.95
C TYR A 178 17.57 19.51 4.47
N CYS A 179 16.71 18.85 5.23
CA CYS A 179 16.05 17.61 4.85
C CYS A 179 14.60 17.62 5.33
N PHE A 180 13.75 16.87 4.67
CA PHE A 180 12.40 16.61 5.14
C PHE A 180 12.38 15.33 5.96
N ASP A 181 11.64 15.34 7.07
CA ASP A 181 11.33 14.12 7.80
C ASP A 181 10.05 13.43 7.27
N ALA A 182 9.73 12.28 7.85
CA ALA A 182 8.54 11.50 7.47
C ALA A 182 7.21 12.22 7.78
N GLU A 183 7.23 13.21 8.67
CA GLU A 183 6.07 13.98 9.10
C GLU A 183 5.86 15.27 8.29
N GLY A 184 6.80 15.58 7.41
CA GLY A 184 6.75 16.75 6.55
C GLY A 184 7.31 18.02 7.16
N ASN A 185 8.06 17.89 8.25
CA ASN A 185 8.81 19.02 8.74
C ASN A 185 10.12 19.13 7.97
N VAL A 186 10.50 20.37 7.65
CA VAL A 186 11.84 20.64 7.17
C VAL A 186 12.76 20.82 8.37
N LYS A 187 13.82 20.02 8.42
CA LYS A 187 14.93 20.17 9.37
C LYS A 187 16.12 20.79 8.64
N TYR A 188 16.62 21.89 9.13
CA TYR A 188 17.75 22.56 8.51
C TYR A 188 18.77 23.07 9.50
N PHE A 189 20.00 23.11 9.04
CA PHE A 189 21.14 23.67 9.77
C PHE A 189 21.55 24.95 9.09
N VAL A 190 21.78 25.97 9.89
CA VAL A 190 22.39 27.20 9.42
C VAL A 190 23.85 27.18 9.87
N SER A 191 24.77 27.40 8.92
CA SER A 191 26.22 27.43 9.22
C SER A 191 26.54 28.48 10.27
N GLY A 192 27.16 28.07 11.37
CA GLY A 192 27.43 28.97 12.51
C GLY A 192 26.22 29.29 13.40
N GLY A 193 25.05 28.70 13.12
CA GLY A 193 23.82 28.82 13.90
C GLY A 193 23.34 27.51 14.52
N GLY A 194 22.06 27.40 14.76
CA GLY A 194 21.42 26.22 15.33
C GLY A 194 20.79 25.31 14.30
N GLN A 195 20.24 24.21 14.80
CA GLN A 195 19.31 23.38 14.07
C GLN A 195 17.90 23.91 14.28
N TYR A 196 17.13 23.97 13.20
CA TYR A 196 15.75 24.43 13.18
C TYR A 196 14.85 23.37 12.53
N GLU A 197 13.59 23.37 12.95
CA GLU A 197 12.56 22.50 12.41
C GLU A 197 11.28 23.30 12.18
N HIS A 198 10.75 23.26 10.96
CA HIS A 198 9.54 23.99 10.58
C HIS A 198 8.64 23.15 9.70
N ARG A 199 7.34 23.31 9.85
CA ARG A 199 6.32 22.72 9.00
C ARG A 199 5.84 23.76 7.99
N LEU A 200 6.32 23.67 6.76
CA LEU A 200 6.08 24.66 5.71
C LEU A 200 4.65 24.61 5.16
N TRP A 201 4.15 25.76 4.70
CA TRP A 201 2.95 25.84 3.87
C TRP A 201 3.32 25.64 2.40
N ASN A 202 2.41 25.03 1.63
CA ASN A 202 2.58 24.83 0.19
C ASN A 202 2.05 26.06 -0.56
N TRP A 203 2.96 26.95 -0.95
CA TRP A 203 2.69 28.15 -1.71
C TRP A 203 2.98 28.00 -3.21
N GLN A 204 3.13 26.79 -3.71
CA GLN A 204 3.61 26.56 -5.09
C GLN A 204 2.53 26.70 -6.18
N GLY A 205 1.25 26.71 -5.85
CA GLY A 205 0.15 26.96 -6.80
C GLY A 205 -0.02 28.44 -7.17
N ASP A 206 -0.66 28.74 -8.31
CA ASP A 206 -0.94 30.13 -8.71
C ASP A 206 -2.14 30.72 -7.97
N SER A 207 -2.88 29.90 -7.27
CA SER A 207 -3.97 30.30 -6.43
C SER A 207 -4.17 29.35 -5.25
N VAL A 208 -4.67 29.88 -4.15
CA VAL A 208 -5.06 29.09 -2.97
C VAL A 208 -6.42 29.53 -2.47
N SER A 209 -7.10 28.61 -1.80
CA SER A 209 -8.36 28.91 -1.14
C SER A 209 -8.30 28.67 0.37
N ALA A 210 -9.10 29.41 1.09
CA ALA A 210 -9.29 29.25 2.52
C ALA A 210 -10.80 29.33 2.85
N SER A 211 -11.27 28.49 3.77
CA SER A 211 -12.68 28.48 4.17
C SER A 211 -12.83 28.57 5.69
N ARG A 212 -13.83 29.30 6.13
CA ARG A 212 -14.32 29.25 7.51
C ARG A 212 -15.61 28.42 7.51
N ASN A 213 -15.61 27.36 8.25
CA ASN A 213 -16.76 26.44 8.28
C ASN A 213 -17.58 26.68 9.55
N TRP A 214 -18.90 26.48 9.41
CA TRP A 214 -19.82 26.31 10.51
C TRP A 214 -20.12 24.81 10.60
N CYS A 215 -19.68 24.13 11.61
CA CYS A 215 -19.55 22.67 11.67
C CYS A 215 -18.73 22.05 10.49
N CYS A 216 -18.43 20.78 10.53
CA CYS A 216 -17.38 20.12 9.75
C CYS A 216 -17.43 20.32 8.22
N CYS A 217 -18.55 20.70 7.61
CA CYS A 217 -18.71 20.65 6.16
C CYS A 217 -19.42 21.84 5.52
N ILE A 218 -20.01 22.78 6.29
CA ILE A 218 -20.74 23.93 5.72
C ILE A 218 -19.86 25.18 5.83
N PRO A 219 -19.30 25.69 4.72
CA PRO A 219 -18.52 26.93 4.77
C PRO A 219 -19.41 28.14 5.01
N VAL A 220 -19.07 28.93 6.03
CA VAL A 220 -19.63 30.28 6.23
C VAL A 220 -19.02 31.25 5.24
N THR A 221 -17.74 31.09 4.95
CA THR A 221 -17.02 31.85 3.93
C THR A 221 -16.05 30.96 3.17
N TYR A 222 -15.94 31.19 1.86
CA TYR A 222 -14.95 30.60 1.00
C TYR A 222 -14.22 31.73 0.27
N SER A 223 -12.93 31.84 0.47
CA SER A 223 -12.08 32.89 -0.06
C SER A 223 -11.03 32.32 -1.00
N VAL A 224 -10.78 32.98 -2.12
CA VAL A 224 -9.80 32.62 -3.12
C VAL A 224 -8.77 33.74 -3.25
N TYR A 225 -7.50 33.35 -3.37
CA TYR A 225 -6.36 34.24 -3.47
C TYR A 225 -5.49 33.85 -4.64
N ALA A 226 -5.00 34.83 -5.40
CA ALA A 226 -3.91 34.65 -6.35
C ALA A 226 -2.58 34.61 -5.61
N ILE A 227 -1.62 33.87 -6.17
CA ILE A 227 -0.24 33.80 -5.66
C ILE A 227 0.72 34.30 -6.73
N GLU A 228 1.43 35.40 -6.43
CA GLU A 228 2.53 35.88 -7.25
C GLU A 228 3.85 35.67 -6.50
N ARG A 229 4.95 35.42 -7.24
CA ARG A 229 6.24 35.07 -6.60
C ARG A 229 7.40 35.82 -7.21
N LYS A 230 8.37 36.13 -6.35
CA LYS A 230 9.71 36.58 -6.75
C LYS A 230 10.74 35.75 -6.02
N GLN A 231 11.67 35.19 -6.77
CA GLN A 231 12.75 34.39 -6.20
C GLN A 231 13.78 35.31 -5.53
N VAL A 232 14.14 35.01 -4.30
CA VAL A 232 15.20 35.75 -3.56
C VAL A 232 16.51 34.99 -3.62
N ASP A 233 16.47 33.70 -3.35
CA ASP A 233 17.59 32.77 -3.48
C ASP A 233 17.05 31.35 -3.89
N ALA A 234 17.92 30.36 -3.91
CA ALA A 234 17.54 29.03 -4.36
C ALA A 234 16.37 28.40 -3.57
N ASP A 235 16.17 28.82 -2.33
CA ASP A 235 15.26 28.18 -1.39
C ASP A 235 14.20 29.14 -0.83
N HIS A 236 14.32 30.43 -1.03
CA HIS A 236 13.44 31.47 -0.48
C HIS A 236 12.77 32.32 -1.56
N GLN A 237 11.53 32.66 -1.32
CA GLN A 237 10.69 33.44 -2.20
C GLN A 237 9.99 34.57 -1.43
N ILE A 238 9.74 35.67 -2.12
CA ILE A 238 8.74 36.66 -1.72
C ILE A 238 7.46 36.29 -2.44
N ILE A 239 6.38 36.16 -1.69
CA ILE A 239 5.08 35.72 -2.19
C ILE A 239 4.04 36.79 -1.87
N LEU A 240 3.32 37.23 -2.89
CA LEU A 240 2.12 38.02 -2.74
C LEU A 240 0.90 37.11 -2.76
N VAL A 241 0.11 37.15 -1.69
CA VAL A 241 -1.18 36.45 -1.56
C VAL A 241 -2.27 37.52 -1.72
N ALA A 242 -2.83 37.61 -2.92
CA ALA A 242 -3.73 38.69 -3.31
C ALA A 242 -5.20 38.19 -3.33
N PRO A 243 -6.15 38.82 -2.61
CA PRO A 243 -7.54 38.47 -2.66
C PRO A 243 -8.12 38.54 -4.08
N LEU A 244 -8.78 37.45 -4.50
CA LEU A 244 -9.52 37.35 -5.76
C LEU A 244 -11.02 37.35 -5.53
N ALA A 245 -11.45 36.54 -4.54
CA ALA A 245 -12.87 36.25 -4.36
C ALA A 245 -13.22 35.87 -2.92
N LYS A 246 -14.39 36.29 -2.45
CA LYS A 246 -14.94 35.87 -1.17
C LYS A 246 -16.44 35.58 -1.30
N TYR A 247 -16.79 34.34 -1.05
CA TYR A 247 -18.18 33.86 -1.08
C TYR A 247 -18.67 33.59 0.33
N ARG A 248 -19.97 33.85 0.60
CA ARG A 248 -20.57 33.64 1.92
C ARG A 248 -21.78 32.69 1.84
N GLY A 249 -22.04 31.98 2.91
CA GLY A 249 -23.20 31.11 3.05
C GLY A 249 -23.33 30.05 1.96
N VAL A 250 -24.48 29.91 1.36
CA VAL A 250 -24.77 28.93 0.29
C VAL A 250 -23.86 29.14 -0.93
N TYR A 251 -23.52 30.38 -1.27
CA TYR A 251 -22.61 30.68 -2.37
C TYR A 251 -21.19 30.19 -2.05
N GLY A 252 -20.79 30.28 -0.80
CA GLY A 252 -19.49 29.71 -0.35
C GLY A 252 -19.42 28.22 -0.53
N TRP A 253 -20.53 27.53 -0.24
CA TRP A 253 -20.63 26.10 -0.45
C TRP A 253 -20.61 25.70 -1.94
N LEU A 254 -21.37 26.40 -2.79
CA LEU A 254 -21.39 26.17 -4.24
C LEU A 254 -20.02 26.47 -4.87
N ALA A 255 -19.37 27.58 -4.49
CA ALA A 255 -18.05 27.94 -4.95
C ALA A 255 -16.99 26.88 -4.54
N MET A 256 -17.06 26.37 -3.33
CA MET A 256 -16.16 25.31 -2.84
C MET A 256 -16.33 24.00 -3.62
N MET A 257 -17.56 23.62 -3.97
CA MET A 257 -17.81 22.39 -4.77
C MET A 257 -17.29 22.49 -6.20
N ARG A 258 -17.27 23.71 -6.77
CA ARG A 258 -16.78 23.96 -8.13
C ARG A 258 -15.31 24.32 -8.21
N ALA A 259 -14.72 24.67 -7.09
CA ALA A 259 -13.38 25.21 -7.06
C ALA A 259 -12.34 24.20 -7.56
N LYS A 260 -11.62 24.57 -8.61
CA LYS A 260 -10.38 23.91 -9.01
C LYS A 260 -9.19 24.39 -8.17
N THR A 261 -9.38 25.40 -7.33
CA THR A 261 -8.36 26.00 -6.47
C THR A 261 -8.08 25.08 -5.28
N SER A 262 -6.82 24.76 -5.08
CA SER A 262 -6.39 23.94 -3.95
C SER A 262 -6.55 24.71 -2.63
N ARG A 263 -7.02 24.05 -1.59
CA ARG A 263 -6.90 24.61 -0.23
C ARG A 263 -5.44 24.72 0.15
N LEU A 264 -5.10 25.83 0.81
CA LEU A 264 -3.77 25.95 1.38
C LEU A 264 -3.55 24.84 2.41
N ARG A 265 -2.54 24.04 2.20
CA ARG A 265 -2.17 22.89 3.05
C ARG A 265 -0.73 23.01 3.48
N ARG A 266 -0.38 22.35 4.58
CA ARG A 266 1.02 22.12 4.90
C ARG A 266 1.67 21.31 3.80
N LEU A 267 2.91 21.64 3.51
CA LEU A 267 3.76 20.82 2.67
C LEU A 267 3.85 19.45 3.34
N ASN A 268 3.34 18.43 2.69
CA ASN A 268 3.32 17.10 3.25
C ASN A 268 4.17 16.17 2.39
N PRO A 269 5.45 16.00 2.71
CA PRO A 269 6.25 14.94 2.18
C PRO A 269 5.77 13.65 2.85
N VAL A 270 4.99 12.86 2.13
CA VAL A 270 4.57 11.57 2.62
C VAL A 270 5.72 10.63 2.42
N ASP A 271 6.26 10.17 3.55
CA ASP A 271 7.04 8.98 3.65
C ASP A 271 8.28 8.78 2.75
N GLY A 272 9.33 8.71 3.38
CA GLY A 272 10.72 8.35 3.11
C GLY A 272 11.21 7.82 1.76
N SER A 273 10.38 7.46 0.81
CA SER A 273 10.83 6.99 -0.50
C SER A 273 10.43 7.88 -1.66
N PHE A 274 9.19 8.34 -1.76
CA PHE A 274 8.76 9.31 -2.79
C PHE A 274 7.51 10.07 -2.36
N VAL A 275 7.60 11.37 -2.24
CA VAL A 275 6.41 12.23 -2.21
C VAL A 275 6.35 13.06 -3.46
N ARG A 276 5.18 13.07 -4.09
CA ARG A 276 4.85 13.98 -5.16
C ARG A 276 4.01 15.12 -4.62
N ILE A 277 4.46 16.32 -4.87
CA ILE A 277 3.63 17.51 -4.75
C ILE A 277 3.38 17.96 -6.17
N LEU A 278 2.14 17.93 -6.59
CA LEU A 278 1.68 18.42 -7.88
C LEU A 278 0.95 19.71 -7.67
N THR A 279 1.42 20.75 -8.32
CA THR A 279 0.68 21.99 -8.44
C THR A 279 0.55 22.32 -9.92
N ASN A 280 -0.68 22.39 -10.41
CA ASN A 280 -0.96 22.81 -11.78
C ASN A 280 -1.28 24.30 -11.77
N GLY A 281 -0.52 25.06 -12.54
CA GLY A 281 -0.74 26.47 -12.77
C GLY A 281 -0.81 26.81 -14.24
N PRO A 282 -1.24 28.02 -14.62
CA PRO A 282 -1.34 28.42 -16.02
C PRO A 282 0.00 28.43 -16.76
N GLN A 283 1.12 28.49 -16.04
CA GLN A 283 2.47 28.50 -16.63
C GLN A 283 3.13 27.11 -16.69
N GLY A 284 2.49 26.07 -16.18
CA GLY A 284 3.04 24.73 -16.17
C GLY A 284 2.74 23.97 -14.89
N MET A 285 3.47 22.88 -14.73
CA MET A 285 3.33 21.95 -13.62
C MET A 285 4.60 21.97 -12.76
N THR A 286 4.46 22.15 -11.46
CA THR A 286 5.55 21.93 -10.52
C THR A 286 5.45 20.53 -9.96
N ILE A 287 6.46 19.72 -10.18
CA ILE A 287 6.58 18.37 -9.63
C ILE A 287 7.69 18.35 -8.61
N SER A 288 7.36 17.90 -7.41
CA SER A 288 8.33 17.77 -6.34
C SER A 288 8.32 16.34 -5.81
N THR A 289 9.48 15.77 -5.56
CA THR A 289 9.64 14.47 -4.94
C THR A 289 10.63 14.54 -3.79
N SER A 290 10.34 13.84 -2.68
CA SER A 290 11.35 13.61 -1.66
C SER A 290 11.98 12.23 -1.90
N LYS A 291 13.31 12.19 -1.80
CA LYS A 291 14.11 10.95 -1.76
C LYS A 291 14.74 10.85 -0.38
N ILE A 292 15.12 9.65 0.03
CA ILE A 292 15.88 9.47 1.27
C ILE A 292 17.11 10.41 1.25
N GLY A 293 17.13 11.38 2.13
CA GLY A 293 18.20 12.37 2.24
C GLY A 293 18.07 13.63 1.37
N GLY A 294 16.93 13.85 0.72
CA GLY A 294 16.74 15.07 -0.06
C GLY A 294 15.35 15.26 -0.67
N TYR A 295 15.14 16.43 -1.21
CA TYR A 295 13.91 16.87 -1.87
C TYR A 295 14.28 17.42 -3.26
N LEU A 296 13.61 16.96 -4.30
CA LEU A 296 13.81 17.42 -5.67
C LEU A 296 12.52 18.05 -6.20
N SER A 297 12.62 19.26 -6.73
CA SER A 297 11.52 19.98 -7.36
C SER A 297 11.90 20.45 -8.75
N ALA A 298 10.94 20.40 -9.68
CA ALA A 298 11.13 20.90 -11.05
C ALA A 298 9.85 21.55 -11.55
N ASN A 299 10.00 22.70 -12.24
CA ASN A 299 8.93 23.34 -12.98
C ASN A 299 8.94 22.85 -14.41
N ILE A 300 7.82 22.31 -14.86
CA ILE A 300 7.65 21.71 -16.17
C ILE A 300 6.64 22.56 -16.95
N PRO A 301 7.02 23.20 -18.06
CA PRO A 301 6.08 23.89 -18.91
C PRO A 301 4.99 22.95 -19.45
N VAL A 302 3.78 23.47 -19.67
CA VAL A 302 2.64 22.66 -20.18
C VAL A 302 2.98 22.00 -21.51
N SER A 303 3.65 22.71 -22.40
CA SER A 303 4.05 22.18 -23.71
C SER A 303 4.97 20.98 -23.62
N VAL A 304 5.87 20.94 -22.65
CA VAL A 304 6.79 19.81 -22.40
C VAL A 304 6.05 18.65 -21.80
N ASP A 305 5.17 18.90 -20.84
CA ASP A 305 4.35 17.86 -20.22
C ASP A 305 3.43 17.18 -21.25
N GLU A 306 2.72 17.97 -22.06
CA GLU A 306 1.85 17.46 -23.11
C GLU A 306 2.62 16.66 -24.18
N ALA A 307 3.80 17.13 -24.58
CA ALA A 307 4.63 16.43 -25.55
C ALA A 307 5.14 15.07 -25.01
N ILE A 308 5.50 15.01 -23.72
CA ILE A 308 5.93 13.77 -23.09
C ILE A 308 4.74 12.84 -22.84
N ALA A 309 3.60 13.37 -22.44
CA ALA A 309 2.36 12.61 -22.27
C ALA A 309 1.91 11.99 -23.61
N SER A 310 1.95 12.76 -24.69
CA SER A 310 1.64 12.27 -26.03
C SER A 310 2.62 11.19 -26.48
N ALA A 311 3.91 11.37 -26.23
CA ALA A 311 4.93 10.35 -26.54
C ALA A 311 4.77 9.09 -25.68
N ALA A 312 4.28 9.20 -24.43
CA ALA A 312 4.00 8.07 -23.55
C ALA A 312 2.86 7.19 -24.07
N VAL A 313 1.87 7.82 -24.70
CA VAL A 313 0.71 7.11 -25.29
C VAL A 313 1.09 6.41 -26.59
N THR A 314 1.92 7.04 -27.41
CA THR A 314 2.28 6.55 -28.76
C THR A 314 3.43 5.55 -28.75
N THR A 315 4.36 5.70 -27.82
CA THR A 315 5.50 4.79 -27.66
C THR A 315 5.45 4.13 -26.29
N SER A 316 5.19 2.84 -26.22
CA SER A 316 5.17 2.08 -24.96
C SER A 316 6.51 2.11 -24.18
N LYS A 317 7.50 2.92 -24.60
CA LYS A 317 8.85 3.00 -24.05
C LYS A 317 9.39 4.42 -24.02
N ILE A 318 8.87 5.27 -23.14
CA ILE A 318 9.60 6.49 -22.79
C ILE A 318 10.81 6.13 -21.94
N THR A 319 11.96 6.61 -22.38
CA THR A 319 13.22 6.45 -21.64
C THR A 319 13.65 7.77 -21.01
N HIS A 320 14.44 7.70 -19.93
CA HIS A 320 15.04 8.90 -19.33
C HIS A 320 15.79 9.79 -20.35
N ALA A 321 16.52 9.15 -21.27
CA ALA A 321 17.19 9.85 -22.36
C ALA A 321 16.20 10.60 -23.28
N THR A 322 15.05 10.02 -23.60
CA THR A 322 14.00 10.66 -24.42
C THR A 322 13.40 11.88 -23.71
N VAL A 323 13.08 11.74 -22.42
CA VAL A 323 12.56 12.86 -21.62
C VAL A 323 13.58 13.98 -21.53
N LYS A 324 14.83 13.64 -21.23
CA LYS A 324 15.93 14.61 -21.12
C LYS A 324 16.18 15.34 -22.44
N ALA A 325 16.19 14.62 -23.56
CA ALA A 325 16.36 15.22 -24.89
C ALA A 325 15.19 16.17 -25.24
N LYS A 326 13.94 15.77 -24.90
CA LYS A 326 12.77 16.62 -25.16
C LYS A 326 12.79 17.89 -24.31
N MET A 327 13.13 17.78 -23.02
CA MET A 327 13.30 18.94 -22.15
C MET A 327 14.40 19.89 -22.63
N ALA A 328 15.53 19.35 -23.10
CA ALA A 328 16.61 20.14 -23.69
C ALA A 328 16.18 20.83 -25.00
N GLN A 329 15.39 20.16 -25.84
CA GLN A 329 14.82 20.74 -27.07
C GLN A 329 13.92 21.96 -26.77
N GLU A 330 13.16 21.90 -25.68
CA GLU A 330 12.28 22.97 -25.21
C GLU A 330 13.00 23.99 -24.29
N GLN A 331 14.34 23.95 -24.26
CA GLN A 331 15.21 24.82 -23.45
C GLN A 331 14.91 24.77 -21.95
N CYS A 332 14.38 23.65 -21.48
CA CYS A 332 14.07 23.45 -20.06
C CYS A 332 15.26 22.86 -19.29
N GLU A 333 15.34 23.18 -17.99
CA GLU A 333 16.31 22.54 -17.12
C GLU A 333 16.10 21.02 -17.05
N THR A 334 17.10 20.25 -17.47
CA THR A 334 16.99 18.80 -17.60
C THR A 334 17.10 18.05 -16.28
N THR A 335 17.38 18.71 -15.18
CA THR A 335 17.46 18.11 -13.84
C THR A 335 16.14 17.49 -13.40
N GLY A 336 15.02 18.01 -13.88
CA GLY A 336 13.67 17.46 -13.60
C GLY A 336 13.27 16.26 -14.44
N SER A 337 14.10 15.79 -15.37
CA SER A 337 13.75 14.73 -16.31
C SER A 337 13.44 13.38 -15.63
N GLU A 338 14.11 13.05 -14.54
CA GLU A 338 13.82 11.84 -13.76
C GLU A 338 12.44 11.94 -13.10
N ILE A 339 12.10 13.09 -12.53
CA ILE A 339 10.82 13.34 -11.88
C ILE A 339 9.70 13.25 -12.90
N LEU A 340 9.86 13.88 -14.07
CA LEU A 340 8.87 13.90 -15.11
C LEU A 340 8.66 12.50 -15.71
N LEU A 341 9.73 11.74 -15.90
CA LEU A 341 9.66 10.34 -16.29
C LEU A 341 8.90 9.51 -15.27
N GLU A 342 9.22 9.65 -13.97
CA GLU A 342 8.54 8.95 -12.90
C GLU A 342 7.04 9.32 -12.86
N TYR A 343 6.71 10.59 -13.09
CA TYR A 343 5.34 11.07 -13.15
C TYR A 343 4.54 10.37 -14.25
N HIS A 344 5.04 10.36 -15.49
CA HIS A 344 4.35 9.75 -16.62
C HIS A 344 4.35 8.22 -16.59
N LEU A 345 5.37 7.62 -16.05
CA LEU A 345 5.44 6.16 -15.82
C LEU A 345 4.84 5.76 -14.46
N ARG A 346 4.15 6.68 -13.78
CA ARG A 346 3.53 6.46 -12.48
C ARG A 346 4.53 6.03 -11.39
N GLY A 347 5.74 6.59 -11.44
CA GLY A 347 6.76 6.40 -10.42
C GLY A 347 7.31 4.98 -10.31
N CYS A 348 7.17 4.19 -11.36
CA CYS A 348 7.97 2.98 -11.45
C CYS A 348 9.42 3.41 -11.66
N PRO A 349 10.33 3.18 -10.70
CA PRO A 349 11.74 3.46 -10.92
C PRO A 349 12.18 2.67 -12.15
N LYS A 350 12.95 3.32 -13.03
CA LYS A 350 13.55 2.62 -14.14
C LYS A 350 14.60 1.66 -13.58
N VAL A 351 14.33 0.39 -13.73
CA VAL A 351 15.25 -0.66 -13.31
C VAL A 351 16.29 -0.78 -14.43
N GLU A 352 17.53 -0.36 -14.15
CA GLU A 352 18.64 -0.75 -15.00
C GLU A 352 18.79 -2.27 -14.93
N ARG A 353 19.01 -2.90 -16.07
CA ARG A 353 19.30 -4.32 -16.12
C ARG A 353 20.61 -4.53 -15.35
N VAL A 354 20.53 -5.24 -14.26
CA VAL A 354 21.70 -5.84 -13.63
C VAL A 354 22.06 -7.03 -14.52
N ASP A 355 23.33 -7.20 -14.86
CA ASP A 355 23.80 -8.42 -15.51
C ASP A 355 23.41 -9.59 -14.62
N VAL A 356 22.59 -10.45 -15.17
CA VAL A 356 21.95 -11.53 -14.43
C VAL A 356 22.46 -12.83 -15.01
N VAL A 357 22.70 -13.78 -14.15
CA VAL A 357 22.95 -15.15 -14.56
C VAL A 357 21.70 -15.65 -15.32
N ASP A 358 21.87 -16.18 -16.52
CA ASP A 358 20.81 -16.77 -17.34
C ASP A 358 20.32 -18.09 -16.71
N ALA A 359 19.61 -17.98 -15.62
CA ALA A 359 19.11 -19.13 -14.86
C ALA A 359 17.59 -19.13 -14.67
N VAL A 360 16.88 -18.31 -15.43
CA VAL A 360 15.40 -18.24 -15.39
C VAL A 360 14.85 -18.88 -16.66
N ARG A 361 14.14 -19.98 -16.49
CA ARG A 361 13.39 -20.61 -17.58
C ARG A 361 12.11 -19.84 -17.85
N SER A 362 11.99 -19.21 -19.01
CA SER A 362 10.82 -18.42 -19.36
C SER A 362 9.84 -19.21 -20.23
N PHE A 363 8.55 -18.87 -20.15
CA PHE A 363 7.54 -19.54 -20.96
C PHE A 363 6.43 -18.62 -21.44
N GLN A 364 5.86 -18.99 -22.61
CA GLN A 364 4.64 -18.38 -23.13
C GLN A 364 3.70 -19.43 -23.75
N TRP A 365 2.41 -19.23 -23.52
CA TRP A 365 1.37 -20.01 -24.14
C TRP A 365 1.08 -19.52 -25.56
N VAL A 366 1.17 -20.40 -26.55
CA VAL A 366 0.91 -20.09 -27.95
C VAL A 366 -0.23 -20.93 -28.51
N LYS A 367 -0.86 -20.48 -29.57
CA LYS A 367 -1.86 -21.28 -30.29
C LYS A 367 -1.22 -22.15 -31.34
N ASN A 368 -0.19 -21.63 -31.98
CA ASN A 368 0.61 -22.31 -33.01
C ASN A 368 2.05 -21.77 -32.95
N TYR A 369 2.95 -22.40 -33.66
CA TYR A 369 4.38 -22.06 -33.70
C TYR A 369 4.67 -20.64 -34.22
N GLN A 370 3.79 -20.10 -35.06
CA GLN A 370 3.95 -18.76 -35.66
C GLN A 370 3.56 -17.63 -34.72
N ASP A 371 2.82 -17.91 -33.64
CA ASP A 371 2.37 -16.91 -32.67
C ASP A 371 3.45 -16.57 -31.61
N TYR A 372 4.62 -17.22 -31.69
CA TYR A 372 5.69 -16.99 -30.72
C TYR A 372 6.23 -15.56 -30.79
N GLU A 373 6.28 -14.88 -29.66
CA GLU A 373 6.89 -13.56 -29.51
C GLU A 373 8.29 -13.68 -28.88
N PRO A 374 9.24 -12.82 -29.26
CA PRO A 374 10.57 -12.81 -28.61
C PRO A 374 10.43 -12.70 -27.09
N GLU A 375 11.24 -13.45 -26.37
CA GLU A 375 11.20 -13.60 -24.92
C GLU A 375 11.28 -12.28 -24.16
N LYS A 376 10.45 -12.14 -23.16
CA LYS A 376 10.43 -11.01 -22.22
C LYS A 376 10.04 -11.52 -20.85
N PRO A 377 10.92 -12.24 -20.15
CA PRO A 377 10.57 -12.81 -18.84
C PRO A 377 10.13 -11.74 -17.86
N SER A 378 9.09 -12.03 -17.09
CA SER A 378 8.52 -11.10 -16.11
C SER A 378 9.41 -10.91 -14.88
N MET A 379 10.35 -11.83 -14.67
CA MET A 379 11.33 -11.83 -13.57
C MET A 379 12.72 -12.18 -14.10
N VAL A 380 13.74 -12.06 -13.28
CA VAL A 380 15.15 -12.33 -13.58
C VAL A 380 15.80 -13.13 -12.46
N ALA A 381 16.92 -13.79 -12.74
CA ALA A 381 17.77 -14.40 -11.73
C ALA A 381 18.87 -13.43 -11.28
N PHE A 382 19.30 -13.50 -10.03
CA PHE A 382 20.44 -12.75 -9.51
C PHE A 382 21.60 -13.67 -9.07
N MET A 383 21.42 -14.98 -9.18
CA MET A 383 22.38 -16.04 -8.92
C MET A 383 21.92 -17.34 -9.59
N SER A 384 22.74 -18.38 -9.59
CA SER A 384 22.33 -19.72 -9.98
C SER A 384 21.25 -20.30 -9.03
N PRO A 385 20.36 -21.17 -9.49
CA PRO A 385 19.37 -21.81 -8.64
C PRO A 385 20.01 -22.74 -7.59
N ILE A 386 19.44 -22.78 -6.38
CA ILE A 386 19.79 -23.80 -5.39
C ILE A 386 19.26 -25.16 -5.88
N VAL A 387 18.05 -25.17 -6.38
CA VAL A 387 17.41 -26.28 -7.06
C VAL A 387 16.79 -25.72 -8.33
N ASP A 388 17.12 -26.29 -9.46
CA ASP A 388 16.49 -25.89 -10.72
C ASP A 388 15.01 -26.32 -10.73
N GLY A 389 14.16 -25.55 -11.40
CA GLY A 389 12.72 -25.84 -11.48
C GLY A 389 11.79 -24.64 -11.39
N ALA A 390 12.30 -23.43 -11.49
CA ALA A 390 11.49 -22.22 -11.56
C ALA A 390 11.18 -21.84 -13.00
N PHE A 391 9.89 -21.77 -13.34
CA PHE A 391 9.38 -21.31 -14.64
C PHE A 391 8.74 -19.94 -14.48
N VAL A 392 9.13 -18.98 -15.30
CA VAL A 392 8.67 -17.59 -15.24
C VAL A 392 7.86 -17.25 -16.49
N PRO A 393 6.64 -16.73 -16.39
CA PRO A 393 5.87 -16.34 -17.58
C PRO A 393 6.50 -15.13 -18.28
N ASP A 394 6.52 -15.17 -19.59
CA ASP A 394 6.87 -13.99 -20.40
C ASP A 394 5.79 -12.92 -20.30
N SER A 395 6.20 -11.66 -20.19
CA SER A 395 5.31 -10.51 -20.26
C SER A 395 4.96 -10.20 -21.72
N CYS A 396 4.02 -10.96 -22.30
CA CYS A 396 3.64 -10.90 -23.71
C CYS A 396 2.12 -10.94 -23.90
N LEU A 397 1.68 -10.64 -25.13
CA LEU A 397 0.27 -10.66 -25.51
C LEU A 397 -0.34 -12.08 -25.40
N ASN A 398 0.42 -13.10 -25.75
CA ASN A 398 -0.03 -14.49 -25.70
C ASN A 398 -0.39 -14.92 -24.26
N ASN A 399 0.48 -14.61 -23.32
CA ASN A 399 0.23 -14.89 -21.91
C ASN A 399 -0.91 -14.02 -21.33
N ASP A 400 -1.08 -12.77 -21.80
CA ASP A 400 -2.24 -11.97 -21.42
C ASP A 400 -3.56 -12.57 -21.94
N LYS A 401 -3.58 -13.05 -23.20
CA LYS A 401 -4.74 -13.78 -23.76
C LYS A 401 -5.06 -15.05 -22.97
N ARG A 402 -4.03 -15.85 -22.63
CA ARG A 402 -4.19 -17.04 -21.81
C ARG A 402 -4.73 -16.73 -20.43
N MET A 403 -4.16 -15.70 -19.77
CA MET A 403 -4.57 -15.21 -18.47
C MET A 403 -6.06 -14.82 -18.44
N VAL A 404 -6.50 -14.00 -19.37
CA VAL A 404 -7.90 -13.56 -19.46
C VAL A 404 -8.82 -14.74 -19.74
N LYS A 405 -8.50 -15.58 -20.71
CA LYS A 405 -9.30 -16.73 -21.10
C LYS A 405 -9.47 -17.72 -19.95
N GLU A 406 -8.35 -18.13 -19.31
CA GLU A 406 -8.36 -19.23 -18.34
C GLU A 406 -8.74 -18.79 -16.92
N ARG A 407 -8.46 -17.53 -16.56
CA ARG A 407 -8.69 -17.05 -15.20
C ARG A 407 -9.91 -16.17 -15.03
N ILE A 408 -10.50 -15.68 -16.12
CA ILE A 408 -11.67 -14.81 -16.08
C ILE A 408 -12.82 -15.38 -16.93
N GLU A 409 -12.62 -15.55 -18.24
CA GLU A 409 -13.73 -15.83 -19.14
C GLU A 409 -14.31 -17.24 -18.99
N LYS A 410 -13.48 -18.26 -18.95
CA LYS A 410 -13.92 -19.67 -18.78
C LYS A 410 -14.61 -19.92 -17.43
N LEU A 411 -14.38 -19.05 -16.43
CA LEU A 411 -14.89 -19.22 -15.07
C LEU A 411 -16.23 -18.53 -14.85
N LYS A 412 -16.67 -17.66 -15.75
CA LYS A 412 -17.98 -17.01 -15.69
C LYS A 412 -19.09 -18.04 -15.89
N LYS A 413 -19.73 -18.41 -14.82
CA LYS A 413 -20.92 -19.27 -14.87
C LYS A 413 -22.09 -18.56 -14.21
N PRO A 414 -23.30 -18.63 -14.78
CA PRO A 414 -24.49 -18.12 -14.12
C PRO A 414 -24.70 -18.86 -12.81
N SER A 415 -25.06 -18.15 -11.77
CA SER A 415 -25.42 -18.72 -10.48
C SER A 415 -26.79 -19.39 -10.59
N LYS A 416 -26.96 -20.55 -9.97
CA LYS A 416 -28.28 -21.10 -9.72
C LYS A 416 -28.96 -20.30 -8.61
N ALA A 417 -30.29 -20.18 -8.69
CA ALA A 417 -31.05 -19.55 -7.62
C ALA A 417 -30.75 -20.26 -6.28
N PRO A 418 -30.47 -19.52 -5.20
CA PRO A 418 -30.19 -20.13 -3.91
C PRO A 418 -31.43 -20.84 -3.36
N THR A 419 -31.20 -22.00 -2.74
CA THR A 419 -32.26 -22.65 -1.98
C THR A 419 -32.56 -21.86 -0.70
N ARG A 420 -33.78 -22.02 -0.16
CA ARG A 420 -34.14 -21.38 1.10
C ARG A 420 -33.17 -21.78 2.22
N PHE A 421 -32.82 -23.06 2.29
CA PHE A 421 -31.87 -23.59 3.27
C PHE A 421 -30.50 -22.88 3.18
N LEU A 422 -29.99 -22.66 1.98
CA LEU A 422 -28.72 -21.92 1.81
C LEU A 422 -28.81 -20.46 2.31
N ILE A 423 -29.95 -19.80 2.05
CA ILE A 423 -30.17 -18.43 2.56
C ILE A 423 -30.22 -18.42 4.09
N ASP A 424 -30.92 -19.39 4.69
CA ASP A 424 -31.01 -19.53 6.13
C ASP A 424 -29.61 -19.77 6.75
N VAL A 425 -28.81 -20.66 6.16
CA VAL A 425 -27.44 -20.93 6.61
C VAL A 425 -26.53 -19.69 6.46
N MET A 426 -26.67 -18.93 5.37
CA MET A 426 -25.93 -17.65 5.22
C MET A 426 -26.34 -16.64 6.30
N THR A 427 -27.62 -16.58 6.62
CA THR A 427 -28.15 -15.69 7.64
C THR A 427 -27.66 -16.10 9.03
N ASP A 428 -27.68 -17.40 9.35
CA ASP A 428 -27.14 -17.94 10.61
C ASP A 428 -25.64 -17.59 10.77
N PHE A 429 -24.84 -17.77 9.71
CA PHE A 429 -23.42 -17.45 9.70
C PHE A 429 -23.18 -15.95 9.97
N VAL A 430 -23.92 -15.08 9.29
CA VAL A 430 -23.81 -13.63 9.48
C VAL A 430 -24.27 -13.20 10.87
N ASN A 431 -25.33 -13.80 11.41
CA ASN A 431 -25.82 -13.53 12.75
C ASN A 431 -24.79 -13.95 13.82
N GLU A 432 -24.16 -15.09 13.64
CA GLU A 432 -23.09 -15.54 14.55
C GLU A 432 -21.89 -14.60 14.49
N PHE A 433 -21.51 -14.19 13.30
CA PHE A 433 -20.45 -13.19 13.10
C PHE A 433 -20.79 -11.87 13.82
N LYS A 434 -22.02 -11.37 13.64
CA LYS A 434 -22.50 -10.14 14.29
C LYS A 434 -22.55 -10.28 15.81
N ARG A 435 -22.95 -11.44 16.31
CA ARG A 435 -23.03 -11.71 17.76
C ARG A 435 -21.64 -11.56 18.41
N GLN A 436 -20.59 -11.98 17.71
CA GLN A 436 -19.21 -11.93 18.25
C GLN A 436 -18.52 -10.57 18.03
N CYS A 437 -18.75 -9.91 16.90
CA CYS A 437 -18.10 -8.63 16.56
C CYS A 437 -18.89 -7.40 17.00
N GLY A 438 -20.21 -7.53 17.19
CA GLY A 438 -21.08 -6.36 17.37
C GLY A 438 -21.27 -5.57 16.07
N THR A 439 -21.51 -4.26 16.22
CA THR A 439 -21.67 -3.34 15.10
C THR A 439 -20.37 -2.59 14.85
N LEU A 440 -19.97 -2.54 13.58
CA LEU A 440 -18.71 -1.93 13.14
C LEU A 440 -18.92 -0.51 12.63
N GLU A 441 -17.89 0.30 12.78
CA GLU A 441 -17.74 1.62 12.18
C GLU A 441 -16.55 1.62 11.20
N PRO A 442 -16.67 2.30 10.06
CA PRO A 442 -15.53 2.42 9.14
C PRO A 442 -14.39 3.20 9.81
N VAL A 443 -13.16 2.82 9.52
CA VAL A 443 -12.00 3.60 9.96
C VAL A 443 -11.91 4.91 9.18
N SER A 444 -11.18 5.90 9.68
CA SER A 444 -10.97 7.16 8.96
C SER A 444 -10.08 6.97 7.73
N ASN A 445 -10.19 7.87 6.75
CA ASN A 445 -9.33 7.87 5.57
C ASN A 445 -7.85 8.10 5.94
N GLU A 446 -7.57 8.84 7.02
CA GLU A 446 -6.23 9.00 7.56
C GLU A 446 -5.66 7.68 8.07
N GLU A 447 -6.50 6.88 8.75
CA GLU A 447 -6.09 5.55 9.21
C GLU A 447 -5.87 4.58 8.03
N VAL A 448 -6.71 4.64 6.98
CA VAL A 448 -6.48 3.90 5.74
C VAL A 448 -5.11 4.24 5.15
N TYR A 449 -4.81 5.52 5.04
CA TYR A 449 -3.56 6.00 4.50
C TYR A 449 -2.35 5.56 5.35
N LYS A 450 -2.44 5.68 6.67
CA LYS A 450 -1.42 5.28 7.63
C LYS A 450 -1.08 3.80 7.55
N ARG A 451 -2.10 2.93 7.37
CA ARG A 451 -1.91 1.48 7.25
C ARG A 451 -1.31 1.04 5.92
N GLN A 452 -1.33 1.90 4.89
CA GLN A 452 -0.69 1.61 3.61
C GLN A 452 0.82 1.81 3.70
N GLY A 453 1.54 0.78 4.15
CA GLY A 453 3.00 0.86 4.36
C GLY A 453 3.83 0.93 3.07
N LYS A 454 3.30 0.47 1.91
CA LYS A 454 4.06 0.41 0.66
C LYS A 454 3.96 1.71 -0.13
N PRO A 455 5.08 2.32 -0.58
CA PRO A 455 5.07 3.58 -1.33
C PRO A 455 4.18 3.57 -2.57
N SER A 456 4.16 2.45 -3.31
CA SER A 456 3.30 2.28 -4.49
C SER A 456 1.80 2.30 -4.15
N GLN A 457 1.41 1.82 -2.98
CA GLN A 457 0.02 1.85 -2.54
C GLN A 457 -0.38 3.26 -2.09
N ARG A 458 0.49 3.95 -1.34
CA ARG A 458 0.25 5.34 -0.94
C ARG A 458 0.07 6.24 -2.14
N ARG A 459 0.89 6.07 -3.18
CA ARG A 459 0.73 6.83 -4.42
C ARG A 459 -0.66 6.67 -5.04
N ILE A 460 -1.22 5.46 -5.05
CA ILE A 460 -2.58 5.22 -5.56
C ILE A 460 -3.60 6.03 -4.75
N LEU A 461 -3.42 6.12 -3.43
CA LEU A 461 -4.30 6.91 -2.58
C LEU A 461 -4.11 8.42 -2.78
N ASP A 462 -2.88 8.88 -3.00
CA ASP A 462 -2.59 10.29 -3.31
C ASP A 462 -3.26 10.70 -4.62
N GLU A 463 -3.12 9.88 -5.67
CA GLU A 463 -3.80 10.09 -6.95
C GLU A 463 -5.34 10.06 -6.82
N ALA A 464 -5.87 9.25 -5.90
CA ALA A 464 -7.31 9.14 -5.64
C ALA A 464 -7.93 10.42 -5.08
N GLN A 465 -7.18 11.22 -4.32
CA GLN A 465 -7.71 12.48 -3.74
C GLN A 465 -8.20 13.47 -4.80
N HIS A 466 -7.72 13.33 -6.03
CA HIS A 466 -8.04 14.19 -7.17
C HIS A 466 -8.75 13.44 -8.31
N GLY A 467 -9.03 12.16 -8.11
CA GLY A 467 -9.62 11.28 -9.10
C GLY A 467 -11.16 11.25 -9.04
N VAL A 468 -11.74 10.63 -10.05
CA VAL A 468 -13.17 10.32 -10.13
C VAL A 468 -13.35 8.81 -10.21
N SER A 469 -14.31 8.29 -9.45
CA SER A 469 -14.69 6.88 -9.51
C SER A 469 -15.08 6.47 -10.94
N ASN A 470 -14.63 5.31 -11.39
CA ASN A 470 -14.97 4.76 -12.68
C ASN A 470 -14.98 3.22 -12.65
N ASP A 471 -15.60 2.62 -13.69
CA ASP A 471 -15.74 1.17 -13.84
C ASP A 471 -14.59 0.50 -14.62
N LYS A 472 -13.46 1.17 -14.77
CA LYS A 472 -12.30 0.65 -15.49
C LYS A 472 -11.33 -0.05 -14.55
N THR A 473 -10.74 -1.14 -15.03
CA THR A 473 -9.65 -1.83 -14.36
C THR A 473 -8.49 -2.09 -15.34
N SER A 474 -7.28 -1.95 -14.87
CA SER A 474 -6.08 -2.34 -15.58
C SER A 474 -5.52 -3.62 -14.99
N SER A 475 -5.13 -4.57 -15.83
CA SER A 475 -4.57 -5.83 -15.35
C SER A 475 -3.20 -6.11 -15.97
N PHE A 476 -2.38 -6.79 -15.21
CA PHE A 476 -1.09 -7.30 -15.68
C PHE A 476 -0.82 -8.66 -15.07
N GLN A 477 0.10 -9.41 -15.67
CA GLN A 477 0.53 -10.69 -15.16
C GLN A 477 1.30 -10.50 -13.86
N LYS A 478 1.00 -11.33 -12.86
CA LYS A 478 1.71 -11.33 -11.60
C LYS A 478 3.15 -11.82 -11.82
N ASN A 479 4.11 -11.03 -11.38
CA ASN A 479 5.51 -11.41 -11.41
C ASN A 479 5.77 -12.49 -10.36
N GLU A 480 5.62 -13.74 -10.75
CA GLU A 480 5.93 -14.89 -9.88
C GLU A 480 6.46 -16.07 -10.69
N ALA A 481 7.32 -16.85 -10.05
CA ALA A 481 7.82 -18.09 -10.61
C ALA A 481 6.94 -19.28 -10.19
N TYR A 482 6.81 -20.25 -11.05
CA TYR A 482 6.03 -21.48 -10.85
C TYR A 482 6.96 -22.68 -10.84
N LEU A 483 6.55 -23.79 -10.20
CA LEU A 483 7.29 -25.06 -10.22
C LEU A 483 7.10 -25.82 -11.55
N ASN A 484 6.14 -25.41 -12.35
CA ASN A 484 5.87 -25.92 -13.68
C ASN A 484 5.22 -24.80 -14.50
N VAL A 485 5.11 -24.96 -15.81
CA VAL A 485 4.33 -24.06 -16.66
C VAL A 485 2.87 -24.01 -16.24
N ASN A 486 2.32 -22.83 -16.08
CA ASN A 486 0.96 -22.63 -15.55
C ASN A 486 0.30 -21.42 -16.22
N ASP A 487 -1.04 -21.32 -16.08
CA ASP A 487 -1.75 -20.13 -16.54
C ASP A 487 -1.33 -18.92 -15.70
N PRO A 488 -0.82 -17.84 -16.28
CA PRO A 488 -0.37 -16.66 -15.54
C PRO A 488 -1.49 -16.09 -14.66
N ARG A 489 -1.15 -15.67 -13.45
CA ARG A 489 -2.11 -15.02 -12.53
C ARG A 489 -2.24 -13.55 -12.87
N ALA A 490 -3.47 -13.03 -12.78
CA ALA A 490 -3.77 -11.64 -13.01
C ALA A 490 -3.65 -10.81 -11.72
N ILE A 491 -3.03 -9.65 -11.82
CA ILE A 491 -3.20 -8.56 -10.83
C ILE A 491 -4.06 -7.49 -11.48
N SER A 492 -5.18 -7.16 -10.87
CA SER A 492 -6.12 -6.15 -11.36
C SER A 492 -6.05 -4.91 -10.49
N ILE A 493 -5.87 -3.75 -11.10
CA ILE A 493 -5.80 -2.45 -10.42
C ILE A 493 -7.18 -1.80 -10.53
N ILE A 494 -7.80 -1.55 -9.41
CA ILE A 494 -9.06 -0.79 -9.29
C ILE A 494 -8.72 0.68 -9.12
N ASN A 495 -9.63 1.57 -9.55
CA ASN A 495 -9.45 3.01 -9.33
C ASN A 495 -9.20 3.34 -7.85
N GLY A 496 -8.35 4.34 -7.60
CA GLY A 496 -7.91 4.66 -6.26
C GLY A 496 -9.01 5.24 -5.36
N VAL A 497 -10.01 5.92 -5.95
CA VAL A 497 -11.13 6.56 -5.21
C VAL A 497 -11.96 5.50 -4.51
N ASP A 498 -12.51 4.54 -5.27
CA ASP A 498 -13.31 3.47 -4.70
C ASP A 498 -12.47 2.58 -3.77
N LYS A 499 -11.19 2.38 -4.11
CA LYS A 499 -10.26 1.63 -3.26
C LYS A 499 -10.06 2.29 -1.90
N MET A 500 -9.86 3.60 -1.86
CA MET A 500 -9.67 4.35 -0.62
C MET A 500 -10.91 4.29 0.26
N ASP A 501 -12.07 4.65 -0.29
CA ASP A 501 -13.32 4.70 0.45
C ASP A 501 -13.75 3.30 0.93
N TYR A 502 -13.57 2.28 0.09
CA TYR A 502 -13.91 0.91 0.47
C TYR A 502 -12.95 0.31 1.49
N SER A 503 -11.66 0.69 1.43
CA SER A 503 -10.67 0.25 2.43
C SER A 503 -11.04 0.67 3.85
N ALA A 504 -11.74 1.78 4.05
CA ALA A 504 -12.21 2.21 5.36
C ALA A 504 -13.14 1.16 6.02
N PHE A 505 -14.00 0.55 5.24
CA PHE A 505 -14.90 -0.51 5.70
C PHE A 505 -14.19 -1.86 5.82
N ILE A 506 -13.36 -2.19 4.85
CA ILE A 506 -12.63 -3.47 4.86
C ILE A 506 -11.61 -3.54 5.99
N TYR A 507 -10.97 -2.44 6.36
CA TYR A 507 -10.06 -2.43 7.52
C TYR A 507 -10.80 -2.63 8.84
N ALA A 508 -11.98 -2.04 8.99
CA ALA A 508 -12.83 -2.29 10.15
C ALA A 508 -13.26 -3.77 10.22
N LEU A 509 -13.64 -4.36 9.07
CA LEU A 509 -13.94 -5.79 8.98
C LEU A 509 -12.70 -6.65 9.31
N ALA A 510 -11.53 -6.31 8.76
CA ALA A 510 -10.29 -7.04 9.01
C ALA A 510 -9.86 -6.97 10.49
N ASP A 511 -10.10 -5.85 11.16
CA ASP A 511 -9.84 -5.71 12.59
C ASP A 511 -10.77 -6.61 13.43
N ALA A 512 -12.02 -6.78 13.01
CA ALA A 512 -12.94 -7.72 13.64
C ALA A 512 -12.53 -9.19 13.35
N LEU A 513 -12.13 -9.50 12.11
CA LEU A 513 -11.69 -10.83 11.69
C LEU A 513 -10.48 -11.36 12.47
N LYS A 514 -9.59 -10.49 12.93
CA LYS A 514 -8.40 -10.88 13.73
C LYS A 514 -8.76 -11.63 15.01
N ASN A 515 -9.93 -11.37 15.56
CA ASN A 515 -10.39 -11.97 16.81
C ASN A 515 -10.89 -13.40 16.63
N PHE A 516 -11.13 -13.85 15.39
CA PHE A 516 -11.57 -15.23 15.15
C PHE A 516 -10.38 -16.17 15.04
N GLU A 517 -10.46 -17.31 15.70
CA GLU A 517 -9.42 -18.33 15.66
C GLU A 517 -9.26 -18.94 14.28
N TRP A 518 -10.36 -19.06 13.52
CA TRP A 518 -10.34 -19.59 12.17
C TRP A 518 -9.75 -18.64 11.11
N TYR A 519 -9.49 -17.36 11.43
CA TYR A 519 -8.94 -16.40 10.49
C TYR A 519 -7.42 -16.37 10.58
N ALA A 520 -6.72 -16.83 9.54
CA ALA A 520 -5.26 -16.97 9.54
C ALA A 520 -4.50 -15.64 9.41
N PHE A 521 -5.04 -14.69 8.62
CA PHE A 521 -4.34 -13.43 8.37
C PHE A 521 -4.32 -12.53 9.61
N SER A 522 -3.22 -11.77 9.75
CA SER A 522 -2.95 -10.92 10.90
C SER A 522 -2.62 -11.64 12.21
N LYS A 523 -2.56 -12.97 12.21
CA LYS A 523 -1.95 -13.73 13.30
C LYS A 523 -0.43 -13.71 13.16
N LYS A 524 0.27 -13.75 14.28
CA LYS A 524 1.73 -13.92 14.27
C LYS A 524 2.08 -15.33 13.80
N PRO A 525 3.24 -15.52 13.17
CA PRO A 525 3.67 -16.84 12.70
C PRO A 525 3.57 -17.93 13.76
N LYS A 526 4.02 -17.63 14.99
CA LYS A 526 3.94 -18.55 16.14
C LYS A 526 2.49 -18.95 16.46
N ASP A 527 1.59 -17.94 16.59
CA ASP A 527 0.19 -18.19 16.96
C ASP A 527 -0.53 -19.01 15.89
N LEU A 528 -0.17 -18.77 14.61
CA LEU A 528 -0.71 -19.53 13.48
C LEU A 528 -0.24 -21.00 13.53
N ALA A 529 1.04 -21.24 13.81
CA ALA A 529 1.59 -22.60 13.91
C ALA A 529 0.99 -23.35 15.11
N GLU A 530 0.81 -22.68 16.25
CA GLU A 530 0.13 -23.24 17.42
C GLU A 530 -1.34 -23.57 17.11
N ARG A 531 -2.05 -22.71 16.34
CA ARG A 531 -3.43 -23.00 15.92
C ARG A 531 -3.50 -24.23 15.01
N VAL A 532 -2.57 -24.38 14.05
CA VAL A 532 -2.49 -25.58 13.21
C VAL A 532 -2.28 -26.84 14.06
N ALA A 533 -1.34 -26.78 15.00
CA ALA A 533 -1.05 -27.91 15.89
C ALA A 533 -2.27 -28.26 16.78
N THR A 534 -2.97 -27.24 17.31
CA THR A 534 -4.20 -27.44 18.10
C THR A 534 -5.30 -28.13 17.29
N ILE A 535 -5.51 -27.69 16.02
CA ILE A 535 -6.51 -28.33 15.14
C ILE A 535 -6.17 -29.81 14.92
N CYS A 536 -4.90 -30.13 14.65
CA CYS A 536 -4.46 -31.52 14.47
C CYS A 536 -4.56 -32.34 15.76
N GLU A 537 -4.22 -31.76 16.90
CA GLU A 537 -4.34 -32.43 18.19
C GLU A 537 -5.80 -32.78 18.54
N LEU A 538 -6.72 -31.85 18.26
CA LEU A 538 -8.14 -32.02 18.54
C LEU A 538 -8.89 -32.87 17.50
N ALA A 539 -8.41 -32.97 16.26
CA ALA A 539 -9.02 -33.76 15.21
C ALA A 539 -9.17 -35.24 15.63
N MET A 540 -10.37 -35.78 15.51
CA MET A 540 -10.66 -37.16 15.95
C MET A 540 -10.15 -38.18 14.96
N SER A 541 -10.32 -37.92 13.66
CA SER A 541 -9.99 -38.89 12.61
C SER A 541 -9.06 -38.32 11.53
N HIS A 542 -9.28 -37.10 11.09
CA HIS A 542 -8.54 -36.52 9.96
C HIS A 542 -8.61 -34.99 9.97
N VAL A 543 -7.80 -34.45 9.10
CA VAL A 543 -7.86 -33.02 8.72
C VAL A 543 -7.92 -32.95 7.19
N ASP A 544 -8.85 -32.21 6.64
CA ASP A 544 -8.91 -31.91 5.21
C ASP A 544 -8.15 -30.62 4.93
N LEU A 545 -7.10 -30.72 4.12
CA LEU A 545 -6.34 -29.59 3.59
C LEU A 545 -7.02 -29.17 2.29
N THR A 546 -7.52 -27.94 2.24
CA THR A 546 -8.35 -27.46 1.13
C THR A 546 -7.69 -26.33 0.39
N ASP A 547 -7.78 -26.38 -0.94
CA ASP A 547 -7.42 -25.31 -1.86
C ASP A 547 -8.56 -25.10 -2.87
N PHE A 548 -8.79 -23.85 -3.26
CA PHE A 548 -9.81 -23.51 -4.25
C PHE A 548 -9.18 -23.15 -5.59
N SER A 549 -9.45 -23.97 -6.58
CA SER A 549 -8.97 -23.75 -7.93
C SER A 549 -9.48 -22.42 -8.51
N ARG A 550 -8.59 -21.42 -8.65
CA ARG A 550 -8.89 -20.12 -9.24
C ARG A 550 -10.05 -19.38 -8.55
N MET A 551 -10.03 -19.34 -7.21
CA MET A 551 -11.12 -18.84 -6.37
C MET A 551 -11.62 -17.44 -6.82
N ASP A 552 -10.74 -16.46 -7.05
CA ASP A 552 -11.10 -15.12 -7.48
C ASP A 552 -11.96 -15.08 -8.74
N GLY A 553 -11.60 -15.88 -9.74
CA GLY A 553 -12.30 -15.93 -11.02
C GLY A 553 -13.67 -16.65 -10.93
N ARG A 554 -13.87 -17.46 -9.87
CA ARG A 554 -15.12 -18.21 -9.64
C ARG A 554 -16.08 -17.51 -8.69
N VAL A 555 -15.71 -16.34 -8.14
CA VAL A 555 -16.65 -15.52 -7.38
C VAL A 555 -17.83 -15.18 -8.27
N ASN A 556 -19.03 -15.52 -7.81
CA ASN A 556 -20.28 -15.37 -8.53
C ASN A 556 -21.26 -14.47 -7.77
N GLU A 557 -22.46 -14.30 -8.30
CA GLU A 557 -23.50 -13.47 -7.68
C GLU A 557 -23.86 -13.94 -6.27
N LEU A 558 -23.84 -15.25 -6.02
CA LEU A 558 -24.19 -15.82 -4.74
C LEU A 558 -23.14 -15.53 -3.66
N ALA A 559 -21.85 -15.62 -4.03
CA ALA A 559 -20.78 -15.19 -3.15
C ALA A 559 -20.87 -13.70 -2.83
N ARG A 560 -21.16 -12.85 -3.84
CA ARG A 560 -21.40 -11.42 -3.65
C ARG A 560 -22.63 -11.12 -2.78
N TYR A 561 -23.63 -12.01 -2.83
CA TYR A 561 -24.80 -11.91 -1.95
C TYR A 561 -24.42 -12.16 -0.49
N LEU A 562 -23.65 -13.21 -0.19
CA LEU A 562 -23.12 -13.48 1.16
C LEU A 562 -22.30 -12.28 1.70
N GLU A 563 -21.38 -11.75 0.89
CA GLU A 563 -20.56 -10.58 1.24
C GLU A 563 -21.43 -9.37 1.58
N ARG A 564 -22.48 -9.14 0.79
CA ARG A 564 -23.42 -8.04 1.02
C ARG A 564 -24.23 -8.24 2.31
N LEU A 565 -24.71 -9.47 2.57
CA LEU A 565 -25.40 -9.78 3.84
C LEU A 565 -24.49 -9.52 5.03
N LEU A 566 -23.24 -9.93 4.95
CA LEU A 566 -22.24 -9.72 6.01
C LEU A 566 -22.02 -8.22 6.25
N MET A 567 -21.70 -7.46 5.21
CA MET A 567 -21.38 -6.05 5.34
C MET A 567 -22.58 -5.23 5.84
N LEU A 568 -23.77 -5.47 5.29
CA LEU A 568 -24.97 -4.77 5.74
C LEU A 568 -25.42 -5.23 7.14
N GLY A 569 -25.12 -6.47 7.53
CA GLY A 569 -25.38 -6.98 8.89
C GLY A 569 -24.46 -6.38 9.96
N LEU A 570 -23.21 -6.09 9.61
CA LEU A 570 -22.19 -5.61 10.55
C LEU A 570 -22.16 -4.09 10.69
N PHE A 571 -22.39 -3.34 9.61
CA PHE A 571 -22.32 -1.88 9.64
C PHE A 571 -23.69 -1.24 9.86
N ARG A 572 -23.72 -0.07 10.51
CA ARG A 572 -24.97 0.67 10.76
C ARG A 572 -25.67 1.06 9.47
N ALA A 573 -27.00 1.16 9.53
CA ALA A 573 -27.86 1.48 8.37
C ALA A 573 -27.51 2.80 7.68
N ILE A 574 -26.93 3.76 8.39
CA ILE A 574 -26.45 5.04 7.83
C ILE A 574 -25.41 4.83 6.73
N TYR A 575 -24.65 3.73 6.76
CA TYR A 575 -23.61 3.41 5.76
C TYR A 575 -24.10 2.53 4.62
N HIS A 576 -25.31 1.95 4.70
CA HIS A 576 -25.74 0.90 3.76
C HIS A 576 -25.74 1.36 2.30
N LEU A 577 -26.20 2.59 2.01
CA LEU A 577 -26.21 3.11 0.64
C LEU A 577 -24.79 3.26 0.08
N THR A 578 -23.88 3.80 0.89
CA THR A 578 -22.48 3.96 0.53
C THR A 578 -21.81 2.61 0.32
N LEU A 579 -22.02 1.67 1.23
CA LEU A 579 -21.52 0.31 1.12
C LEU A 579 -22.01 -0.40 -0.13
N MET A 580 -23.30 -0.38 -0.43
CA MET A 580 -23.85 -1.00 -1.63
C MET A 580 -23.22 -0.41 -2.90
N LYS A 581 -22.99 0.91 -2.96
CA LYS A 581 -22.31 1.57 -4.07
C LYS A 581 -20.85 1.09 -4.18
N LEU A 582 -20.10 1.08 -3.07
CA LEU A 582 -18.71 0.67 -3.04
C LEU A 582 -18.52 -0.82 -3.36
N MET A 583 -19.37 -1.70 -2.84
CA MET A 583 -19.36 -3.12 -3.17
C MET A 583 -19.66 -3.36 -4.64
N LYS A 584 -20.63 -2.60 -5.22
CA LYS A 584 -20.93 -2.68 -6.64
C LYS A 584 -19.78 -2.21 -7.52
N SER A 585 -18.99 -1.23 -7.07
CA SER A 585 -17.83 -0.73 -7.81
C SER A 585 -16.66 -1.73 -7.91
N GLN A 586 -16.71 -2.86 -7.19
CA GLN A 586 -15.67 -3.88 -7.17
C GLN A 586 -15.84 -4.97 -8.24
N HIS A 587 -16.96 -4.99 -8.96
CA HIS A 587 -17.24 -5.99 -9.98
C HIS A 587 -17.97 -5.38 -11.18
N GLY A 588 -18.11 -6.15 -12.28
CA GLY A 588 -18.68 -5.63 -13.53
C GLY A 588 -17.74 -4.67 -14.26
N LEU A 589 -16.44 -4.73 -13.94
CA LEU A 589 -15.44 -3.77 -14.42
C LEU A 589 -15.05 -4.04 -15.87
N ARG A 590 -14.89 -2.96 -16.64
CA ARG A 590 -14.30 -2.99 -17.99
C ARG A 590 -12.78 -3.03 -17.88
N GLY A 591 -12.22 -4.20 -18.10
CA GLY A 591 -10.79 -4.47 -17.96
C GLY A 591 -10.01 -4.33 -19.27
N LYS A 592 -8.77 -3.90 -19.15
CA LYS A 592 -7.77 -3.96 -20.20
C LYS A 592 -6.44 -4.43 -19.61
N THR A 593 -5.82 -5.42 -20.27
CA THR A 593 -4.51 -5.90 -19.83
C THR A 593 -3.39 -4.98 -20.29
N LYS A 594 -2.18 -5.21 -19.75
CA LYS A 594 -0.98 -4.48 -20.14
C LYS A 594 -0.72 -4.48 -21.66
N HIS A 595 -1.00 -5.60 -22.33
CA HIS A 595 -0.81 -5.78 -23.80
C HIS A 595 -2.10 -5.56 -24.60
N GLY A 596 -3.13 -4.93 -24.00
CA GLY A 596 -4.28 -4.43 -24.73
C GLY A 596 -5.48 -5.38 -24.82
N VAL A 597 -5.45 -6.56 -24.22
CA VAL A 597 -6.59 -7.48 -24.20
C VAL A 597 -7.72 -6.91 -23.37
N ALA A 598 -8.86 -6.68 -23.99
CA ALA A 598 -10.06 -6.18 -23.32
C ALA A 598 -10.89 -7.33 -22.76
N TYR A 599 -11.50 -7.11 -21.60
CA TYR A 599 -12.40 -8.08 -20.95
C TYR A 599 -13.39 -7.39 -20.02
N ASN A 600 -14.41 -8.10 -19.59
CA ASN A 600 -15.29 -7.67 -18.50
C ASN A 600 -15.07 -8.61 -17.32
N SER A 601 -14.95 -8.09 -16.10
CA SER A 601 -14.71 -8.92 -14.92
C SER A 601 -15.95 -9.75 -14.51
N GLY A 602 -17.15 -9.36 -14.88
CA GLY A 602 -18.37 -9.96 -14.35
C GLY A 602 -18.39 -9.85 -12.81
N TYR A 603 -18.77 -10.90 -12.12
CA TYR A 603 -18.74 -10.96 -10.65
C TYR A 603 -17.37 -11.34 -10.08
N ALA A 604 -16.40 -11.75 -10.92
CA ALA A 604 -15.09 -12.17 -10.48
C ALA A 604 -14.41 -11.11 -9.60
N ARG A 605 -13.68 -11.57 -8.60
CA ARG A 605 -12.93 -10.69 -7.70
C ARG A 605 -11.72 -10.11 -8.39
N ALA A 606 -11.57 -8.82 -8.34
CA ALA A 606 -10.36 -8.16 -8.76
C ALA A 606 -9.28 -8.34 -7.68
N SER A 607 -8.16 -8.97 -8.03
CA SER A 607 -7.10 -9.32 -7.06
C SER A 607 -6.47 -8.10 -6.35
N GLY A 608 -6.57 -6.90 -6.93
CA GLY A 608 -6.11 -5.64 -6.32
C GLY A 608 -7.18 -4.90 -5.52
N SER A 609 -8.38 -5.45 -5.36
CA SER A 609 -9.41 -4.93 -4.47
C SER A 609 -8.99 -5.10 -3.01
N PRO A 610 -9.33 -4.16 -2.11
CA PRO A 610 -9.03 -4.27 -0.68
C PRO A 610 -9.73 -5.47 -0.02
N GLU A 611 -10.81 -5.98 -0.59
CA GLU A 611 -11.64 -7.06 -0.05
C GLU A 611 -11.05 -8.47 -0.24
N THR A 612 -10.05 -8.63 -1.12
CA THR A 612 -9.65 -9.94 -1.65
C THR A 612 -9.28 -10.95 -0.56
N SER A 613 -8.37 -10.60 0.34
CA SER A 613 -7.95 -11.51 1.42
C SER A 613 -9.07 -11.78 2.43
N ALA A 614 -9.80 -10.74 2.83
CA ALA A 614 -10.87 -10.85 3.82
C ALA A 614 -12.02 -11.74 3.30
N PHE A 615 -12.57 -11.43 2.13
CA PHE A 615 -13.74 -12.16 1.63
C PHE A 615 -13.41 -13.54 1.06
N ASN A 616 -12.20 -13.77 0.52
CA ASN A 616 -11.82 -15.14 0.16
C ASN A 616 -11.73 -16.01 1.40
N THR A 617 -11.16 -15.51 2.49
CA THR A 617 -11.10 -16.24 3.76
C THR A 617 -12.50 -16.48 4.36
N VAL A 618 -13.36 -15.46 4.34
CA VAL A 618 -14.75 -15.59 4.81
C VAL A 618 -15.52 -16.59 3.97
N LEU A 619 -15.36 -16.56 2.64
CA LEU A 619 -16.03 -17.51 1.74
C LEU A 619 -15.53 -18.94 1.98
N ASN A 620 -14.23 -19.14 2.21
CA ASN A 620 -13.64 -20.41 2.55
C ASN A 620 -14.21 -20.94 3.88
N ALA A 621 -14.20 -20.14 4.93
CA ALA A 621 -14.80 -20.47 6.23
C ALA A 621 -16.30 -20.75 6.12
N PHE A 622 -17.05 -19.99 5.32
CA PHE A 622 -18.47 -20.21 5.08
C PHE A 622 -18.72 -21.55 4.38
N ILE A 623 -17.92 -21.94 3.41
CA ILE A 623 -18.07 -23.22 2.71
C ILE A 623 -17.86 -24.39 3.69
N ALA A 624 -16.86 -24.31 4.57
CA ALA A 624 -16.65 -25.30 5.63
C ALA A 624 -17.82 -25.32 6.64
N TYR A 625 -18.26 -24.15 7.09
CA TYR A 625 -19.44 -24.01 7.94
C TYR A 625 -20.68 -24.63 7.30
N PHE A 626 -20.92 -24.34 6.04
CA PHE A 626 -22.05 -24.90 5.29
C PHE A 626 -21.96 -26.42 5.14
N ALA A 627 -20.75 -26.97 4.95
CA ALA A 627 -20.52 -28.40 4.94
C ALA A 627 -20.93 -29.04 6.28
N PHE A 628 -20.54 -28.47 7.40
CA PHE A 628 -20.95 -28.91 8.73
C PHE A 628 -22.48 -28.84 8.92
N ARG A 629 -23.11 -27.75 8.46
CA ARG A 629 -24.59 -27.62 8.50
C ARG A 629 -25.34 -28.66 7.65
N MET A 630 -24.67 -29.29 6.67
CA MET A 630 -25.20 -30.40 5.87
C MET A 630 -24.80 -31.77 6.43
N THR A 631 -24.11 -31.85 7.53
CA THR A 631 -23.65 -33.10 8.16
C THR A 631 -24.56 -33.46 9.32
N SER A 632 -24.92 -34.76 9.39
CA SER A 632 -25.67 -35.29 10.52
C SER A 632 -24.70 -35.82 11.59
N LYS A 633 -24.91 -35.40 12.82
CA LYS A 633 -24.19 -35.87 14.00
C LYS A 633 -25.21 -36.45 14.98
N GLU A 634 -24.99 -37.66 15.43
CA GLU A 634 -25.89 -38.35 16.39
C GLU A 634 -27.36 -38.37 15.95
N GLY A 635 -27.59 -38.54 14.63
CA GLY A 635 -28.95 -38.63 14.07
C GLY A 635 -29.67 -37.29 13.89
N ARG A 636 -29.08 -36.18 14.19
CA ARG A 636 -29.59 -34.81 13.92
C ARG A 636 -28.59 -33.97 13.12
N TRP A 637 -29.11 -32.95 12.44
CA TRP A 637 -28.26 -31.96 11.78
C TRP A 637 -27.50 -31.10 12.80
N MET A 638 -26.25 -30.78 12.50
CA MET A 638 -25.45 -29.85 13.34
C MET A 638 -26.15 -28.50 13.44
N THR A 639 -26.21 -27.96 14.63
CA THR A 639 -26.72 -26.59 14.88
C THR A 639 -25.73 -25.55 14.33
N HIS A 640 -26.19 -24.29 14.28
CA HIS A 640 -25.33 -23.18 13.85
C HIS A 640 -24.11 -23.03 14.77
N GLY A 641 -24.26 -23.15 16.08
CA GLY A 641 -23.16 -23.05 17.04
C GLY A 641 -22.15 -24.20 16.89
N GLU A 642 -22.61 -25.44 16.84
CA GLU A 642 -21.75 -26.62 16.64
C GLU A 642 -20.95 -26.52 15.34
N ALA A 643 -21.58 -26.08 14.24
CA ALA A 643 -20.92 -25.89 12.96
C ALA A 643 -19.88 -24.76 13.02
N TRP A 644 -20.15 -23.69 13.76
CA TRP A 644 -19.20 -22.59 13.97
C TRP A 644 -18.00 -23.02 14.81
N ASP A 645 -18.21 -23.72 15.90
CA ASP A 645 -17.18 -24.21 16.80
C ASP A 645 -16.30 -25.32 16.17
N SER A 646 -16.79 -25.95 15.08
CA SER A 646 -16.05 -26.94 14.31
C SER A 646 -15.13 -26.33 13.25
N LEU A 647 -15.13 -25.01 13.06
CA LEU A 647 -14.30 -24.36 12.07
C LEU A 647 -12.80 -24.54 12.38
N GLY A 648 -12.03 -24.79 11.32
CA GLY A 648 -10.60 -24.98 11.39
C GLY A 648 -9.79 -23.68 11.36
N VAL A 649 -8.96 -23.52 10.31
CA VAL A 649 -8.21 -22.27 10.03
C VAL A 649 -8.16 -22.03 8.52
N TYR A 650 -8.39 -20.79 8.10
CA TYR A 650 -8.53 -20.42 6.70
C TYR A 650 -7.71 -19.16 6.39
N GLY A 651 -7.05 -19.14 5.24
CA GLY A 651 -6.24 -18.05 4.76
C GLY A 651 -6.34 -17.85 3.24
N GLY A 652 -7.33 -17.07 2.80
CA GLY A 652 -7.63 -16.95 1.36
C GLY A 652 -8.27 -18.20 0.81
N ASP A 653 -7.63 -18.78 -0.20
CA ASP A 653 -8.01 -20.05 -0.84
C ASP A 653 -7.53 -21.30 -0.06
N ASP A 654 -6.50 -21.15 0.79
CA ASP A 654 -6.01 -22.25 1.63
C ASP A 654 -6.90 -22.43 2.87
N GLY A 655 -7.18 -23.70 3.21
CA GLY A 655 -7.95 -24.05 4.39
C GLY A 655 -7.49 -25.37 5.03
N MET A 656 -7.75 -25.48 6.34
CA MET A 656 -7.53 -26.69 7.11
C MET A 656 -8.75 -26.92 8.02
N THR A 657 -9.47 -27.99 7.81
CA THR A 657 -10.72 -28.26 8.51
C THR A 657 -10.68 -29.65 9.14
N PRO A 658 -10.85 -29.77 10.47
CA PRO A 658 -10.86 -31.07 11.15
C PRO A 658 -12.18 -31.78 10.90
N ASP A 659 -12.11 -33.11 10.75
CA ASP A 659 -13.23 -34.05 10.75
C ASP A 659 -14.45 -33.68 9.88
N VAL A 660 -14.23 -32.93 8.79
CA VAL A 660 -15.29 -32.51 7.88
C VAL A 660 -15.67 -33.67 6.93
N ASP A 661 -16.94 -33.79 6.59
CA ASP A 661 -17.37 -34.67 5.52
C ASP A 661 -16.96 -34.08 4.16
N GLY A 662 -16.00 -34.71 3.48
CA GLY A 662 -15.48 -34.25 2.20
C GLY A 662 -16.54 -34.13 1.10
N LYS A 663 -17.55 -35.00 1.08
CA LYS A 663 -18.66 -34.93 0.11
C LYS A 663 -19.56 -33.72 0.40
N ALA A 664 -19.80 -33.41 1.67
CA ALA A 664 -20.53 -32.22 2.06
C ALA A 664 -19.72 -30.97 1.73
N ALA A 665 -18.41 -30.95 1.97
CA ALA A 665 -17.53 -29.85 1.63
C ALA A 665 -17.49 -29.57 0.11
N GLU A 666 -17.34 -30.60 -0.71
CA GLU A 666 -17.39 -30.50 -2.17
C GLU A 666 -18.75 -29.97 -2.65
N LYS A 667 -19.84 -30.47 -2.09
CA LYS A 667 -21.21 -30.03 -2.42
C LYS A 667 -21.41 -28.56 -2.02
N ALA A 668 -20.95 -28.17 -0.84
CA ALA A 668 -21.01 -26.77 -0.39
C ALA A 668 -20.24 -25.84 -1.34
N ALA A 669 -19.04 -26.24 -1.71
CA ALA A 669 -18.21 -25.48 -2.66
C ALA A 669 -18.90 -25.30 -4.02
N VAL A 670 -19.43 -26.40 -4.58
CA VAL A 670 -20.17 -26.37 -5.87
C VAL A 670 -21.40 -25.49 -5.77
N MET A 671 -22.15 -25.51 -4.68
CA MET A 671 -23.32 -24.66 -4.49
C MET A 671 -22.92 -23.17 -4.43
N MET A 672 -21.74 -22.83 -3.89
CA MET A 672 -21.19 -21.49 -3.90
C MET A 672 -20.44 -21.14 -5.19
N GLY A 673 -20.45 -22.01 -6.20
CA GLY A 673 -19.80 -21.79 -7.50
C GLY A 673 -18.28 -22.00 -7.50
N GLN A 674 -17.75 -22.54 -6.41
CA GLN A 674 -16.32 -22.81 -6.26
C GLN A 674 -15.97 -24.25 -6.68
N LYS A 675 -14.69 -24.48 -6.98
CA LYS A 675 -14.14 -25.81 -7.23
C LYS A 675 -13.13 -26.12 -6.13
N LEU A 676 -13.52 -26.96 -5.21
CA LEU A 676 -12.69 -27.43 -4.12
C LEU A 676 -11.73 -28.51 -4.59
N THR A 677 -10.49 -28.42 -4.16
CA THR A 677 -9.52 -29.50 -4.14
C THR A 677 -9.21 -29.78 -2.68
N SER A 678 -9.37 -31.03 -2.26
CA SER A 678 -9.16 -31.42 -0.87
C SER A 678 -8.20 -32.61 -0.80
N GLU A 679 -7.20 -32.49 0.07
CA GLU A 679 -6.32 -33.58 0.47
C GLU A 679 -6.68 -33.97 1.89
N ARG A 680 -7.17 -35.20 2.06
CA ARG A 680 -7.49 -35.76 3.38
C ARG A 680 -6.24 -36.36 4.01
N VAL A 681 -5.84 -35.84 5.15
CA VAL A 681 -4.75 -36.36 5.97
C VAL A 681 -5.34 -37.03 7.21
N CYS A 682 -5.30 -38.35 7.27
CA CYS A 682 -5.80 -39.09 8.43
C CYS A 682 -4.85 -38.95 9.61
N ARG A 683 -5.41 -38.92 10.81
CA ARG A 683 -4.64 -38.93 12.06
C ARG A 683 -3.61 -40.06 12.07
N GLY A 684 -2.38 -39.77 12.47
CA GLY A 684 -1.26 -40.71 12.46
C GLY A 684 -0.51 -40.82 11.14
N LYS A 685 -0.84 -40.02 10.15
CA LYS A 685 -0.08 -39.84 8.91
C LYS A 685 1.09 -38.85 9.09
N PRO A 686 2.08 -38.83 8.15
CA PRO A 686 3.12 -37.83 8.17
C PRO A 686 2.52 -36.43 8.06
N GLY A 687 2.64 -35.61 9.06
CA GLY A 687 2.38 -34.21 9.09
C GLY A 687 1.27 -33.61 8.24
N VAL A 688 1.13 -32.30 8.30
CA VAL A 688 0.15 -31.51 7.50
C VAL A 688 0.83 -30.32 6.86
N THR A 689 0.16 -29.73 5.87
CA THR A 689 0.64 -28.52 5.18
C THR A 689 -0.41 -27.43 5.27
N PHE A 690 0.00 -26.21 5.64
CA PHE A 690 -0.87 -25.06 5.61
C PHE A 690 -0.09 -23.79 5.24
N LEU A 691 -0.64 -22.99 4.32
CA LEU A 691 0.00 -21.76 3.80
C LEU A 691 1.47 -21.98 3.38
N ALA A 692 1.71 -23.06 2.62
CA ALA A 692 3.03 -23.48 2.14
C ALA A 692 4.08 -23.70 3.25
N ARG A 693 3.65 -24.12 4.46
CA ARG A 693 4.50 -24.65 5.53
C ARG A 693 4.11 -26.10 5.82
N HIS A 694 5.15 -26.91 6.02
CA HIS A 694 5.01 -28.30 6.44
C HIS A 694 5.21 -28.41 7.94
N TYR A 695 4.31 -29.13 8.59
CA TYR A 695 4.36 -29.48 10.01
C TYR A 695 4.66 -30.95 10.13
N GLY A 696 5.54 -31.29 11.04
CA GLY A 696 6.01 -32.68 11.21
C GLY A 696 4.94 -33.61 11.73
N PRO A 697 5.25 -34.94 11.82
CA PRO A 697 4.32 -35.96 12.30
C PRO A 697 3.79 -35.70 13.71
N ASP A 698 4.60 -35.05 14.55
CA ASP A 698 4.23 -34.78 15.95
C ASP A 698 3.19 -33.65 16.09
N VAL A 699 2.77 -33.02 14.98
CA VAL A 699 1.68 -32.04 14.95
C VAL A 699 0.37 -32.60 15.51
N TRP A 700 0.14 -33.92 15.36
CA TRP A 700 -1.00 -34.63 15.93
C TRP A 700 -0.99 -34.71 17.46
N PHE A 701 0.10 -34.29 18.08
CA PHE A 701 0.30 -34.24 19.53
C PHE A 701 0.60 -32.82 20.03
N GLY A 702 0.24 -31.84 19.23
CA GLY A 702 0.37 -30.42 19.58
C GLY A 702 1.75 -29.80 19.31
N ASP A 703 2.62 -30.48 18.56
CA ASP A 703 3.90 -29.92 18.16
C ASP A 703 3.74 -28.95 16.99
N SER A 704 4.13 -27.69 17.18
CA SER A 704 4.07 -26.65 16.17
C SER A 704 5.34 -26.51 15.32
N ASN A 705 6.32 -27.45 15.48
CA ASN A 705 7.56 -27.42 14.69
C ASN A 705 7.26 -27.56 13.19
N SER A 706 7.85 -26.68 12.39
CA SER A 706 7.50 -26.53 10.98
C SER A 706 8.68 -26.05 10.14
N CYS A 707 8.60 -26.31 8.83
CA CYS A 707 9.51 -25.76 7.84
C CYS A 707 8.74 -25.23 6.62
N CYS A 708 9.36 -24.38 5.84
CA CYS A 708 8.82 -23.96 4.56
C CYS A 708 8.73 -25.14 3.58
N ASP A 709 7.94 -25.00 2.52
CA ASP A 709 7.97 -25.91 1.36
C ASP A 709 9.36 -25.83 0.71
N ILE A 710 10.20 -26.84 0.97
CA ILE A 710 11.63 -26.83 0.66
C ILE A 710 11.87 -26.74 -0.85
N LEU A 711 11.19 -27.56 -1.64
CA LEU A 711 11.29 -27.54 -3.10
C LEU A 711 10.88 -26.17 -3.65
N ARG A 712 9.72 -25.66 -3.23
CA ARG A 712 9.18 -24.39 -3.71
C ARG A 712 10.09 -23.21 -3.38
N GLN A 713 10.66 -23.17 -2.18
CA GLN A 713 11.49 -22.04 -1.77
C GLN A 713 12.90 -22.13 -2.38
N SER A 714 13.50 -23.32 -2.40
CA SER A 714 14.83 -23.52 -2.98
C SER A 714 14.84 -23.28 -4.48
N SER A 715 13.79 -23.71 -5.21
CA SER A 715 13.70 -23.47 -6.66
C SER A 715 13.45 -22.01 -7.03
N LYS A 716 12.89 -21.20 -6.14
CA LYS A 716 12.55 -19.78 -6.41
C LYS A 716 13.51 -18.81 -5.74
N PHE A 717 14.45 -19.26 -4.96
CA PHE A 717 15.34 -18.40 -4.20
C PHE A 717 16.13 -17.44 -5.08
N HIS A 718 16.65 -17.92 -6.20
CA HIS A 718 17.45 -17.13 -7.13
C HIS A 718 16.64 -16.14 -7.97
N VAL A 719 15.33 -16.28 -8.02
CA VAL A 719 14.45 -15.45 -8.88
C VAL A 719 14.02 -14.18 -8.15
N THR A 720 14.03 -13.05 -8.86
CA THR A 720 13.58 -11.75 -8.35
C THR A 720 12.97 -10.91 -9.47
N VAL A 721 12.21 -9.87 -9.11
CA VAL A 721 11.89 -8.80 -10.05
C VAL A 721 13.17 -8.06 -10.42
N ARG A 722 13.19 -7.37 -11.57
CA ARG A 722 14.35 -6.61 -12.02
C ARG A 722 14.82 -5.66 -10.91
N LEU A 723 16.10 -5.74 -10.58
CA LEU A 723 16.71 -4.96 -9.51
C LEU A 723 16.98 -3.52 -10.00
N SER A 724 16.89 -2.56 -9.10
CA SER A 724 17.35 -1.20 -9.39
C SER A 724 18.89 -1.19 -9.40
N SER A 725 19.48 -0.23 -10.10
CA SER A 725 20.94 -0.03 -10.14
C SER A 725 21.61 0.13 -8.78
N LYS A 726 20.82 0.42 -7.74
CA LYS A 726 21.29 0.57 -6.35
C LYS A 726 21.29 -0.73 -5.56
N ILE A 727 20.66 -1.78 -6.07
CA ILE A 727 20.54 -3.07 -5.38
C ILE A 727 21.36 -4.08 -6.18
N THR A 728 22.55 -4.39 -5.68
CA THR A 728 23.41 -5.41 -6.25
C THR A 728 22.85 -6.82 -5.97
N PRO A 729 23.24 -7.84 -6.76
CA PRO A 729 22.95 -9.24 -6.45
C PRO A 729 23.35 -9.63 -5.02
N GLU A 730 24.48 -9.13 -4.53
CA GLU A 730 24.94 -9.34 -3.15
C GLU A 730 23.97 -8.78 -2.11
N ILE A 731 23.47 -7.55 -2.30
CA ILE A 731 22.47 -6.95 -1.40
C ILE A 731 21.19 -7.80 -1.42
N LYS A 732 20.78 -8.27 -2.60
CA LYS A 732 19.58 -9.10 -2.75
C LYS A 732 19.74 -10.47 -2.10
N LEU A 733 20.93 -11.08 -2.22
CA LEU A 733 21.25 -12.33 -1.55
C LEU A 733 21.16 -12.18 -0.03
N LYS A 734 21.78 -11.14 0.53
CA LYS A 734 21.73 -10.83 1.96
C LYS A 734 20.30 -10.62 2.46
N GLU A 735 19.47 -9.86 1.71
CA GLU A 735 18.05 -9.65 2.05
C GLU A 735 17.30 -10.97 2.20
N LYS A 736 17.39 -11.84 1.19
CA LYS A 736 16.70 -13.13 1.20
C LYS A 736 17.25 -14.05 2.28
N ALA A 737 18.59 -14.14 2.41
CA ALA A 737 19.21 -14.96 3.43
C ALA A 737 18.79 -14.54 4.85
N PHE A 738 18.76 -13.25 5.13
CA PHE A 738 18.28 -12.76 6.41
C PHE A 738 16.80 -13.11 6.67
N ALA A 739 15.92 -12.94 5.67
CA ALA A 739 14.51 -13.29 5.84
C ALA A 739 14.31 -14.78 6.19
N PHE A 740 15.00 -15.68 5.48
CA PHE A 740 14.93 -17.11 5.74
C PHE A 740 15.62 -17.54 7.04
N SER A 741 16.67 -16.83 7.45
CA SER A 741 17.33 -17.13 8.74
C SER A 741 16.42 -16.88 9.95
N LEU A 742 15.41 -16.03 9.81
CA LEU A 742 14.40 -15.78 10.85
C LEU A 742 13.34 -16.88 10.93
N THR A 743 13.00 -17.51 9.80
CA THR A 743 11.84 -18.41 9.70
C THR A 743 12.22 -19.86 9.50
N ASP A 744 13.38 -20.15 8.90
CA ASP A 744 13.76 -21.47 8.37
C ASP A 744 15.26 -21.77 8.50
N SER A 745 15.92 -21.28 9.56
CA SER A 745 17.37 -21.48 9.79
C SER A 745 17.77 -22.94 9.95
N ASN A 746 16.87 -23.78 10.44
CA ASN A 746 17.10 -25.20 10.64
C ASN A 746 16.43 -26.11 9.57
N THR A 747 15.84 -25.50 8.54
CA THR A 747 15.28 -26.24 7.41
C THR A 747 16.41 -26.74 6.50
N PRO A 748 16.45 -28.04 6.15
CA PRO A 748 17.48 -28.54 5.25
C PRO A 748 17.50 -27.80 3.91
N VAL A 749 18.66 -27.78 3.28
CA VAL A 749 18.93 -27.10 2.01
C VAL A 749 18.86 -25.57 2.17
N ILE A 750 17.67 -25.02 2.33
CA ILE A 750 17.48 -23.54 2.38
C ILE A 750 18.12 -22.91 3.63
N GLY A 751 17.91 -23.51 4.80
CA GLY A 751 18.48 -23.00 6.06
C GLY A 751 20.01 -23.13 6.09
N GLU A 752 20.56 -24.24 5.61
CA GLU A 752 21.99 -24.46 5.50
C GLU A 752 22.63 -23.45 4.53
N PHE A 753 21.99 -23.22 3.39
CA PHE A 753 22.44 -22.22 2.41
C PHE A 753 22.46 -20.81 2.98
N VAL A 754 21.35 -20.36 3.59
CA VAL A 754 21.28 -18.99 4.12
C VAL A 754 22.21 -18.78 5.32
N THR A 755 22.45 -19.80 6.12
CA THR A 755 23.44 -19.78 7.21
C THR A 755 24.84 -19.54 6.63
N ARG A 756 25.22 -20.28 5.60
CA ARG A 756 26.51 -20.07 4.93
C ARG A 756 26.63 -18.67 4.31
N VAL A 757 25.58 -18.18 3.66
CA VAL A 757 25.55 -16.81 3.13
C VAL A 757 25.81 -15.77 4.22
N LEU A 758 25.19 -15.91 5.39
CA LEU A 758 25.35 -14.95 6.49
C LEU A 758 26.72 -15.05 7.17
N GLU A 759 27.38 -16.19 7.13
CA GLU A 759 28.79 -16.34 7.51
C GLU A 759 29.72 -15.58 6.55
N LEU A 760 29.51 -15.75 5.25
CA LEU A 760 30.30 -15.07 4.21
C LEU A 760 30.06 -13.55 4.18
N TYR A 761 28.82 -13.14 4.46
CA TYR A 761 28.36 -11.76 4.40
C TYR A 761 27.70 -11.32 5.72
N PRO A 762 28.49 -11.12 6.78
CA PRO A 762 27.95 -10.74 8.09
C PRO A 762 27.11 -9.45 8.02
N LEU A 763 25.98 -9.45 8.70
CA LEU A 763 25.10 -8.32 8.75
C LEU A 763 25.59 -7.27 9.75
N LYS A 764 25.82 -6.05 9.30
CA LYS A 764 26.00 -4.90 10.19
C LYS A 764 24.58 -4.40 10.57
N THR A 765 24.15 -4.71 11.76
CA THR A 765 22.77 -4.54 12.30
C THR A 765 22.17 -3.16 12.11
N ARG A 766 22.97 -2.10 12.03
CA ARG A 766 22.49 -0.73 11.82
C ARG A 766 22.11 -0.38 10.37
N GLN A 767 22.71 -1.03 9.38
CA GLN A 767 22.46 -0.75 7.95
C GLN A 767 21.19 -1.43 7.42
N PHE A 768 20.79 -2.54 8.03
CA PHE A 768 19.69 -3.37 7.54
C PHE A 768 18.29 -2.80 7.75
N LYS A 769 18.05 -2.10 8.86
CA LYS A 769 16.72 -1.51 9.14
C LYS A 769 16.23 -0.50 8.09
N ASN A 770 17.15 0.11 7.34
CA ASN A 770 16.83 1.17 6.38
C ASN A 770 16.82 0.71 4.91
N HIS A 771 17.31 -0.49 4.59
CA HIS A 771 17.47 -0.98 3.21
C HIS A 771 16.63 -2.22 2.89
N LEU A 772 16.13 -2.92 3.89
CA LEU A 772 15.38 -4.14 3.69
C LEU A 772 13.88 -3.86 3.51
N ASN A 773 13.35 -4.23 2.35
CA ASN A 773 11.91 -4.36 2.13
C ASN A 773 11.34 -5.59 2.89
N ILE A 774 11.66 -5.73 4.17
CA ILE A 774 11.16 -6.80 5.03
C ILE A 774 9.82 -6.36 5.64
N TRP A 775 8.88 -5.98 4.78
CA TRP A 775 7.56 -5.52 5.20
C TRP A 775 6.64 -6.64 5.71
N ALA A 776 7.02 -7.90 5.47
CA ALA A 776 6.18 -9.04 5.75
C ALA A 776 6.76 -9.99 6.82
N VAL A 777 7.98 -9.74 7.30
CA VAL A 777 8.64 -10.62 8.28
C VAL A 777 8.67 -9.90 9.61
N GLU A 778 8.08 -10.50 10.62
CA GLU A 778 8.22 -10.03 11.99
C GLU A 778 9.67 -10.25 12.43
N LEU A 779 10.38 -9.18 12.76
CA LEU A 779 11.80 -9.24 13.11
C LEU A 779 12.06 -9.77 14.54
N ASP A 780 11.00 -9.98 15.31
CA ASP A 780 11.13 -10.49 16.68
C ASP A 780 11.03 -12.02 16.68
N ASN A 781 12.14 -12.69 16.96
CA ASN A 781 12.23 -14.15 17.01
C ASN A 781 11.21 -14.81 17.94
N ARG A 782 10.71 -14.10 18.95
CA ARG A 782 9.70 -14.63 19.89
C ARG A 782 8.36 -14.95 19.22
N TYR A 783 8.10 -14.36 18.05
CA TYR A 783 6.83 -14.49 17.34
C TYR A 783 6.96 -15.24 16.01
N GLN A 784 8.16 -15.79 15.73
CA GLN A 784 8.40 -16.58 14.52
C GLN A 784 7.85 -18.00 14.61
N TYR A 785 7.81 -18.67 13.47
CA TYR A 785 7.54 -20.10 13.42
C TYR A 785 8.60 -20.85 14.22
N ARG A 786 8.18 -21.85 14.95
CA ARG A 786 9.12 -22.80 15.51
C ARG A 786 9.72 -23.63 14.38
N ASN A 787 11.07 -23.69 14.34
CA ASN A 787 11.82 -24.35 13.29
C ASN A 787 13.04 -25.05 13.94
N ASP A 788 12.79 -26.12 14.67
CA ASP A 788 13.83 -26.95 15.29
C ASP A 788 14.24 -28.05 14.33
N LYS A 789 15.52 -28.45 14.37
CA LYS A 789 16.02 -29.58 13.57
C LYS A 789 15.24 -30.85 13.89
N ALA A 790 14.84 -31.57 12.84
CA ALA A 790 14.09 -32.81 12.97
C ALA A 790 14.30 -33.70 11.74
N ASP A 791 14.41 -35.00 11.94
CA ASP A 791 14.69 -35.98 10.90
C ASP A 791 13.63 -35.99 9.77
N TRP A 792 12.36 -35.75 10.12
CA TRP A 792 11.28 -35.67 9.15
C TRP A 792 11.48 -34.60 8.07
N MET A 793 12.29 -33.56 8.33
CA MET A 793 12.60 -32.53 7.34
C MET A 793 13.55 -33.05 6.26
N GLU A 794 14.49 -33.93 6.60
CA GLU A 794 15.35 -34.60 5.62
C GLU A 794 14.57 -35.63 4.79
N ASP A 795 13.66 -36.37 5.42
CA ASP A 795 12.71 -37.26 4.71
C ASP A 795 11.87 -36.46 3.71
N LEU A 796 11.47 -35.24 4.08
CA LEU A 796 10.74 -34.33 3.20
C LEU A 796 11.57 -33.90 1.99
N VAL A 797 12.89 -33.62 2.17
CA VAL A 797 13.82 -33.36 1.06
C VAL A 797 13.84 -34.52 0.09
N MET A 798 14.05 -35.74 0.59
CA MET A 798 14.09 -36.96 -0.25
C MET A 798 12.78 -37.18 -0.99
N LYS A 799 11.65 -36.89 -0.36
CA LYS A 799 10.33 -37.02 -0.98
C LYS A 799 10.08 -35.94 -2.04
N GLN A 800 10.42 -34.68 -1.79
CA GLN A 800 10.17 -33.57 -2.70
C GLN A 800 11.20 -33.47 -3.83
N MET A 801 12.42 -33.88 -3.58
CA MET A 801 13.57 -33.73 -4.49
C MET A 801 14.38 -35.04 -4.55
N PRO A 802 13.81 -36.12 -5.10
CA PRO A 802 14.41 -37.46 -5.02
C PRO A 802 15.77 -37.59 -5.73
N THR A 803 16.05 -36.71 -6.69
CA THR A 803 17.33 -36.69 -7.43
C THR A 803 18.36 -35.73 -6.83
N PHE A 804 17.99 -34.94 -5.79
CA PHE A 804 18.87 -33.96 -5.18
C PHE A 804 19.88 -34.62 -4.25
N ASN A 805 21.18 -34.46 -4.53
CA ASN A 805 22.25 -34.99 -3.70
C ASN A 805 22.57 -34.05 -2.52
N LEU A 806 21.91 -34.25 -1.40
CA LEU A 806 22.02 -33.42 -0.21
C LEU A 806 23.46 -33.43 0.37
N GLU A 807 24.13 -34.58 0.36
CA GLU A 807 25.48 -34.67 0.92
C GLU A 807 26.52 -33.92 0.06
N SER A 808 26.45 -34.06 -1.27
CA SER A 808 27.28 -33.28 -2.18
C SER A 808 27.04 -31.77 -2.05
N PHE A 809 25.80 -31.38 -1.86
CA PHE A 809 25.44 -29.98 -1.60
C PHE A 809 26.06 -29.47 -0.30
N ARG A 810 25.99 -30.22 0.79
CA ARG A 810 26.60 -29.89 2.09
C ARG A 810 28.13 -29.79 1.99
N GLN A 811 28.75 -30.70 1.24
CA GLN A 811 30.18 -30.68 0.99
C GLN A 811 30.58 -29.39 0.26
N TRP A 812 29.88 -29.06 -0.80
CA TRP A 812 30.13 -27.82 -1.55
C TRP A 812 29.93 -26.57 -0.67
N LEU A 813 28.89 -26.51 0.15
CA LEU A 813 28.64 -25.37 1.05
C LEU A 813 29.82 -25.10 1.99
N LYS A 814 30.50 -26.14 2.50
CA LYS A 814 31.65 -25.97 3.39
C LYS A 814 32.82 -25.24 2.71
N THR A 815 32.96 -25.38 1.40
CA THR A 815 34.05 -24.79 0.59
C THR A 815 33.63 -23.53 -0.17
N ALA A 816 32.35 -23.21 -0.21
CA ALA A 816 31.83 -22.06 -0.92
C ALA A 816 32.42 -20.74 -0.39
N THR A 817 32.86 -19.88 -1.30
CA THR A 817 33.41 -18.53 -1.04
C THR A 817 32.40 -17.46 -1.42
N ARG A 818 32.73 -16.17 -1.23
CA ARG A 818 31.90 -15.05 -1.65
C ARG A 818 31.61 -15.01 -3.14
N GLU A 819 32.54 -15.45 -3.93
CA GLU A 819 32.45 -15.49 -5.39
C GLU A 819 31.61 -16.69 -5.83
N THR A 820 31.97 -17.88 -5.34
CA THR A 820 31.35 -19.14 -5.79
C THR A 820 29.95 -19.35 -5.26
N ILE A 821 29.52 -18.63 -4.20
CA ILE A 821 28.17 -18.75 -3.65
C ILE A 821 27.08 -18.32 -4.63
N PHE A 822 27.41 -17.54 -5.66
CA PHE A 822 26.50 -17.15 -6.72
C PHE A 822 26.39 -18.18 -7.86
N GLU A 823 27.33 -19.11 -7.93
CA GLU A 823 27.48 -20.10 -9.00
C GLU A 823 27.30 -21.50 -8.42
N ILE A 824 26.09 -21.81 -7.98
CA ILE A 824 25.79 -23.10 -7.34
C ILE A 824 25.81 -24.20 -8.41
N PRO A 825 26.57 -25.30 -8.20
CA PRO A 825 26.50 -26.46 -9.08
C PRO A 825 25.12 -27.12 -9.05
N CYS A 826 24.75 -27.81 -10.12
CA CYS A 826 23.54 -28.58 -10.13
C CYS A 826 23.71 -29.89 -9.31
N PHE A 827 22.90 -30.06 -8.27
CA PHE A 827 22.91 -31.24 -7.38
C PHE A 827 21.75 -32.21 -7.63
N GLY A 828 20.92 -31.96 -8.64
CA GLY A 828 19.77 -32.77 -9.01
C GLY A 828 19.43 -32.64 -10.49
N GLU A 829 18.48 -33.42 -10.93
CA GLU A 829 17.99 -33.33 -12.31
C GLU A 829 17.12 -32.09 -12.51
N GLN A 830 17.22 -31.50 -13.69
CA GLN A 830 16.35 -30.40 -14.11
C GLN A 830 14.95 -30.94 -14.39
N PRO A 831 13.90 -30.35 -13.80
CA PRO A 831 12.53 -30.78 -14.09
C PRO A 831 12.16 -30.41 -15.53
N SER A 832 11.57 -31.38 -16.23
CA SER A 832 10.97 -31.13 -17.54
C SER A 832 9.65 -30.40 -17.39
N PRO A 833 9.38 -29.39 -18.22
CA PRO A 833 8.09 -28.71 -18.21
C PRO A 833 6.99 -29.67 -18.65
N ASN A 834 5.90 -29.71 -17.87
CA ASN A 834 4.74 -30.57 -18.14
C ASN A 834 3.48 -29.70 -18.21
N PRO A 835 3.08 -29.21 -19.40
CA PRO A 835 1.87 -28.44 -19.58
C PRO A 835 0.62 -29.32 -19.41
N LYS A 836 -0.35 -28.86 -18.64
CA LYS A 836 -1.62 -29.59 -18.43
C LYS A 836 -2.53 -29.58 -19.67
N GLU A 837 -2.50 -28.50 -20.43
CA GLU A 837 -3.37 -28.34 -21.64
C GLU A 837 -2.78 -27.26 -22.55
N GLY A 838 -2.63 -27.59 -23.84
CA GLY A 838 -2.24 -26.63 -24.88
C GLY A 838 -0.76 -26.67 -25.24
N LEU A 839 -0.34 -25.77 -26.11
CA LEU A 839 1.02 -25.62 -26.61
C LEU A 839 1.73 -24.49 -25.82
N VAL A 840 2.90 -24.78 -25.30
CA VAL A 840 3.72 -23.81 -24.57
C VAL A 840 5.13 -23.77 -25.19
N ALA A 841 5.68 -22.60 -25.34
CA ALA A 841 7.09 -22.42 -25.63
C ALA A 841 7.85 -22.14 -24.34
N VAL A 842 8.89 -22.90 -24.06
CA VAL A 842 9.78 -22.73 -22.90
C VAL A 842 11.19 -22.49 -23.41
N ASP A 843 11.75 -21.35 -23.09
CA ASP A 843 13.07 -20.90 -23.59
C ASP A 843 13.19 -20.98 -25.13
N GLY A 844 12.06 -20.86 -25.85
CA GLY A 844 11.97 -20.98 -27.30
C GLY A 844 11.62 -22.39 -27.81
N ASP A 845 11.69 -23.42 -26.97
CA ASP A 845 11.35 -24.80 -27.33
C ASP A 845 9.85 -25.06 -27.12
N PHE A 846 9.20 -25.63 -28.15
CA PHE A 846 7.76 -25.88 -28.11
C PHE A 846 7.44 -27.25 -27.51
N ILE A 847 6.58 -27.26 -26.51
CA ILE A 847 6.17 -28.44 -25.77
C ILE A 847 4.66 -28.55 -25.82
N GLU A 848 4.18 -29.69 -26.23
CA GLU A 848 2.75 -30.05 -26.22
C GLU A 848 2.39 -30.80 -24.92
N THR A 849 1.10 -30.86 -24.65
CA THR A 849 0.58 -31.59 -23.48
C THR A 849 1.01 -33.06 -23.51
N VAL A 850 1.67 -33.50 -22.46
CA VAL A 850 1.98 -34.91 -22.22
C VAL A 850 0.91 -35.49 -21.30
N GLU A 851 0.37 -36.65 -21.57
CA GLU A 851 -0.51 -37.37 -20.64
C GLU A 851 0.16 -37.50 -19.26
N GLU A 852 -0.58 -37.19 -18.19
CA GLU A 852 -0.06 -37.27 -16.82
C GLU A 852 0.53 -38.67 -16.56
N LYS A 853 1.84 -38.81 -16.62
CA LYS A 853 2.49 -39.91 -15.93
C LYS A 853 2.29 -39.65 -14.45
N LYS A 854 1.43 -40.44 -13.82
CA LYS A 854 1.34 -40.45 -12.35
C LYS A 854 2.74 -40.58 -11.81
N PRO A 855 3.18 -39.67 -10.88
CA PRO A 855 4.51 -39.84 -10.29
C PRO A 855 4.61 -41.24 -9.73
N ILE A 856 5.66 -41.98 -10.10
CA ILE A 856 5.98 -43.26 -9.51
C ILE A 856 6.32 -42.96 -8.06
N ILE A 857 5.34 -43.01 -7.21
CA ILE A 857 5.53 -42.96 -5.77
C ILE A 857 6.21 -44.29 -5.43
N ASN A 858 7.49 -44.20 -5.03
CA ASN A 858 8.20 -45.41 -4.59
C ASN A 858 7.49 -45.90 -3.34
N GLU A 859 6.68 -46.97 -3.50
CA GLU A 859 5.86 -47.56 -2.43
C GLU A 859 6.69 -47.98 -1.22
N GLN A 860 7.97 -48.33 -1.42
CA GLN A 860 8.89 -48.64 -0.33
C GLN A 860 9.21 -47.42 0.56
N VAL A 861 9.36 -46.23 -0.01
CA VAL A 861 9.60 -44.99 0.78
C VAL A 861 8.33 -44.62 1.56
N VAL A 862 7.16 -44.77 0.95
CA VAL A 862 5.89 -44.53 1.64
C VAL A 862 5.68 -45.51 2.79
N GLU A 863 6.05 -46.78 2.59
CA GLU A 863 5.92 -47.79 3.63
C GLU A 863 6.94 -47.55 4.78
N THR A 864 8.16 -47.16 4.46
CA THR A 864 9.18 -46.81 5.46
C THR A 864 8.78 -45.61 6.31
N ILE A 865 8.21 -44.54 5.67
CA ILE A 865 7.70 -43.37 6.39
C ILE A 865 6.49 -43.75 7.26
N LYS A 866 5.57 -44.57 6.79
CA LYS A 866 4.42 -45.08 7.59
C LYS A 866 4.90 -45.84 8.84
N THR A 867 5.88 -46.72 8.69
CA THR A 867 6.40 -47.52 9.79
C THR A 867 7.08 -46.63 10.84
N TYR A 868 7.89 -45.67 10.38
CA TYR A 868 8.55 -44.66 11.25
C TYR A 868 7.51 -43.81 12.02
N VAL A 869 6.47 -43.34 11.34
CA VAL A 869 5.42 -42.51 11.98
C VAL A 869 4.66 -43.34 13.03
N GLU A 870 4.31 -44.60 12.71
CA GLU A 870 3.62 -45.48 13.65
C GLU A 870 4.48 -45.81 14.89
N GLU A 871 5.77 -46.05 14.71
CA GLU A 871 6.70 -46.29 15.82
C GLU A 871 6.85 -45.05 16.70
N LYS A 872 6.99 -43.86 16.12
CA LYS A 872 7.12 -42.61 16.87
C LYS A 872 5.80 -42.22 17.57
N GLU A 873 4.64 -42.50 16.99
CA GLU A 873 3.35 -42.39 17.68
C GLU A 873 3.24 -43.31 18.91
N ARG A 874 3.69 -44.57 18.77
CA ARG A 874 3.71 -45.51 19.90
C ARG A 874 4.64 -45.00 21.01
N TYR A 875 5.81 -44.46 20.65
CA TYR A 875 6.76 -43.88 21.57
C TYR A 875 6.17 -42.64 22.30
N ASN A 876 5.56 -41.73 21.57
CA ASN A 876 4.97 -40.50 22.12
C ASN A 876 3.74 -40.79 22.98
N LYS A 877 2.84 -41.70 22.57
CA LYS A 877 1.72 -42.17 23.39
C LYS A 877 2.19 -42.77 24.72
N LYS A 878 3.33 -43.49 24.72
CA LYS A 878 3.93 -44.08 25.92
C LYS A 878 4.47 -42.97 26.86
N HIS A 879 5.14 -42.00 26.34
CA HIS A 879 5.69 -40.89 27.12
C HIS A 879 4.63 -39.88 27.57
N TYR A 880 3.59 -39.64 26.77
CA TYR A 880 2.48 -38.76 27.16
C TYR A 880 1.64 -39.39 28.30
N ARG A 881 1.45 -40.71 28.30
CA ARG A 881 0.83 -41.44 29.44
C ARG A 881 1.69 -41.33 30.69
N THR A 882 3.00 -41.44 30.60
CA THR A 882 3.93 -41.33 31.74
C THR A 882 3.98 -39.88 32.28
N ARG A 883 3.91 -38.87 31.43
CA ARG A 883 3.81 -37.47 31.90
C ARG A 883 2.46 -37.16 32.57
N LYS A 884 1.33 -37.62 32.04
CA LYS A 884 0.02 -37.46 32.71
C LYS A 884 -0.03 -38.18 34.06
N THR A 885 0.56 -39.38 34.15
CA THR A 885 0.62 -40.09 35.44
C THR A 885 1.54 -39.41 36.46
N ASN A 886 2.61 -38.78 36.03
CA ASN A 886 3.52 -38.01 36.92
C ASN A 886 2.96 -36.65 37.34
N THR A 887 2.20 -35.97 36.49
CA THR A 887 1.46 -34.75 36.88
C THR A 887 0.30 -35.05 37.84
N TRP A 888 -0.36 -36.19 37.66
CA TRP A 888 -1.41 -36.60 38.62
C TRP A 888 -0.86 -37.03 39.98
N LYS A 889 0.31 -37.66 40.04
CA LYS A 889 0.99 -37.99 41.30
C LYS A 889 1.52 -36.72 42.02
N GLY A 890 1.98 -35.74 41.32
CA GLY A 890 2.40 -34.44 41.84
C GLY A 890 1.23 -33.61 42.43
N HIS A 891 0.06 -33.65 41.85
CA HIS A 891 -1.11 -32.94 42.33
C HIS A 891 -1.75 -33.59 43.56
N ASN A 892 -1.68 -34.93 43.71
CA ASN A 892 -2.21 -35.61 44.90
C ASN A 892 -1.32 -35.50 46.11
N GLN A 893 -0.03 -35.14 46.01
CA GLN A 893 0.84 -34.87 47.13
C GLN A 893 0.79 -33.43 47.67
N GLN A 894 0.28 -32.47 46.89
CA GLN A 894 0.12 -31.08 47.34
C GLN A 894 -1.25 -30.76 47.99
N ASN A 895 -2.25 -31.64 47.87
CA ASN A 895 -3.58 -31.42 48.46
C ASN A 895 -3.80 -32.06 49.85
N GLY A 896 -2.72 -32.48 50.53
CA GLY A 896 -2.76 -33.18 51.82
C GLY A 896 -2.59 -32.30 53.07
N THR A 897 -2.33 -31.00 52.92
CA THR A 897 -2.16 -30.13 54.10
C THR A 897 -2.61 -28.71 53.80
N ALA A 898 -3.89 -28.41 54.07
CA ALA A 898 -4.37 -27.13 54.60
C ALA A 898 -5.90 -27.10 54.67
N LYS A 899 -6.43 -27.70 55.73
CA LYS A 899 -7.72 -27.24 56.30
C LYS A 899 -7.35 -26.32 57.44
N GLN A 900 -7.65 -25.04 57.40
CA GLN A 900 -8.32 -24.27 58.42
C GLN A 900 -8.48 -22.79 58.08
N ARG A 901 -9.74 -22.37 58.27
CA ARG A 901 -10.29 -21.06 58.68
C ARG A 901 -10.45 -19.92 57.67
N VAL A 902 -11.64 -19.85 57.17
CA VAL A 902 -12.72 -18.86 57.40
C VAL A 902 -12.29 -17.49 57.99
N ARG A 903 -12.55 -16.44 57.24
CA ARG A 903 -13.29 -15.24 57.62
C ARG A 903 -13.38 -14.21 56.49
N ASN A 904 -14.60 -13.96 56.04
CA ASN A 904 -15.01 -12.67 55.50
C ASN A 904 -14.98 -11.60 56.62
N PRO A 905 -14.72 -10.31 56.38
CA PRO A 905 -15.86 -9.45 56.04
C PRO A 905 -15.56 -8.23 55.14
N SER A 906 -16.61 -7.85 54.41
CA SER A 906 -17.19 -6.51 54.19
C SER A 906 -16.37 -5.27 53.81
N ARG A 907 -16.83 -4.68 52.74
CA ARG A 907 -17.18 -3.24 52.49
C ARG A 907 -16.28 -2.15 53.09
N ASN A 908 -15.84 -1.26 52.27
CA ASN A 908 -16.27 0.12 52.03
C ASN A 908 -15.30 0.92 51.19
N GLU A 909 -15.85 1.57 50.17
CA GLU A 909 -15.81 3.00 49.82
C GLU A 909 -14.46 3.75 49.92
N LYS A 910 -13.90 4.10 48.80
CA LYS A 910 -14.00 5.47 48.21
C LYS A 910 -13.56 5.41 46.78
#